data_99a02b8754ea17064900a9523056b8a0
#
_entry.id   99a02b8754ea17064900a9523056b8a0
#
_cell.length_a   1.000
_cell.length_b   1.000
_cell.length_c   1.000
_cell.angle_alpha   90.00
_cell.angle_beta   90.00
_cell.angle_gamma   90.00
#
_symmetry.space_group_name_H-M   'P 1'
#
loop_
_entity.id
_entity.type
_entity.pdbx_description
1 polymer ?
#
loop_
_entity_poly.entity_id
_entity_poly.type
_entity_poly.pdbx_seq_one_letter_code
_entity_poly.pdbx_strand_id
1 'polypeptide(L)'
;MTDDRFDGPDEEVRARMQQYAELLDRWNYEYYVQDNPSVPDAEYDRVFRALSELEERYPHLKSATSPTLRVGGEVRSDLRKVRHAVPMLSIRTETDFTDAGALAFDERVRKELGLTESDGPVVYDAELKFDGLAVNLRYENGVLVGAQTRGDGTFGEDVTANARTIRSIPLRIGPKLAPAVLEVRGEVIMHKDDFEKLNEKQKELGEKTFVNPRNAAAGALRQLDSRITAQRPLHFYAYGTGEVSEANFAQSMSELFEKLTELGFPVAEQRRTVRGAQALAEFHRDVLAHRAELPFEIDGVVYKVDSYSQQRALGFIAREPRWACAHKYPPEEALSVVQAIDVQVGRTGRVTPVARLVPVFVGGVTVSNATLHNEDHIKELGLLIGDTVVVRRAGDVIPEIVRVVIDKRPENVQPFVMPSVCPICGSAVVRDEEEKDSRCTGGLVCPAQRKLSLVHFAQRRAMGIDGLGEKMVDMLVEKELLKTPADIYRLTVEQLTELERMGQKSAANLIEAIEKSKETTLARFAFALGIRHVGEASARDLALFFRTLDALRSATVEDLMQVHDVGEVLAESIRAFFDEPHNNAVVDELIAEGVHWKQEEVQVNPEVAGKTFVLTGTLPTLSRDKAKDMILSLGGKVSGSVSKKTDYVLAGEAAGSKLEKAQALGVTVIDEARFLQMIGPGVGQSEQVSDAKEKTSETETARELAIGETGSLF
;
A
#
# COMPACT_ATOMS: atom_id res chain seq x y z
N MET A 1 39.16 -37.88 9.13
CA MET A 1 39.53 -36.72 8.31
C MET A 1 39.52 -37.19 6.86
N THR A 2 38.37 -37.18 6.21
CA THR A 2 38.25 -37.45 4.77
C THR A 2 38.32 -36.07 4.09
N ASP A 3 39.33 -35.94 3.21
CA ASP A 3 39.57 -34.75 2.40
C ASP A 3 38.35 -34.57 1.46
N ASP A 4 37.43 -33.64 1.81
CA ASP A 4 36.20 -33.32 1.06
C ASP A 4 36.49 -32.47 -0.19
N ARG A 5 37.73 -32.41 -0.68
CA ARG A 5 38.10 -31.71 -1.91
C ARG A 5 37.77 -32.57 -3.11
N PHE A 6 36.53 -32.42 -3.58
CA PHE A 6 36.10 -33.07 -4.80
C PHE A 6 36.50 -32.23 -6.02
N ASP A 7 37.44 -32.75 -6.83
CA ASP A 7 37.84 -32.22 -8.14
C ASP A 7 37.52 -33.27 -9.21
N GLY A 8 36.55 -32.98 -10.08
CA GLY A 8 36.11 -33.91 -11.11
C GLY A 8 35.58 -33.18 -12.35
N PRO A 9 35.21 -33.94 -13.41
CA PRO A 9 34.55 -33.39 -14.57
C PRO A 9 33.28 -32.61 -14.19
N ASP A 10 32.94 -31.56 -14.91
CA ASP A 10 31.80 -30.68 -14.67
C ASP A 10 30.47 -31.42 -14.39
N GLU A 11 30.27 -32.59 -15.01
CA GLU A 11 29.08 -33.41 -14.83
C GLU A 11 28.98 -34.04 -13.44
N GLU A 12 30.11 -34.54 -12.93
CA GLU A 12 30.20 -35.12 -11.59
C GLU A 12 30.12 -34.04 -10.50
N VAL A 13 30.77 -32.88 -10.73
CA VAL A 13 30.70 -31.71 -9.85
C VAL A 13 29.25 -31.21 -9.76
N ARG A 14 28.58 -31.08 -10.88
CA ARG A 14 27.15 -30.66 -10.95
C ARG A 14 26.26 -31.64 -10.18
N ALA A 15 26.43 -32.93 -10.36
CA ALA A 15 25.69 -33.95 -9.64
C ALA A 15 25.87 -33.85 -8.13
N ARG A 16 27.10 -33.59 -7.68
CA ARG A 16 27.41 -33.41 -6.25
C ARG A 16 26.83 -32.14 -5.68
N MET A 17 26.92 -31.03 -6.41
CA MET A 17 26.30 -29.76 -6.02
C MET A 17 24.79 -29.91 -5.91
N GLN A 18 24.15 -30.60 -6.86
CA GLN A 18 22.70 -30.87 -6.81
C GLN A 18 22.35 -31.74 -5.59
N GLN A 19 23.10 -32.77 -5.29
CA GLN A 19 22.90 -33.64 -4.11
C GLN A 19 22.96 -32.81 -2.81
N TYR A 20 23.96 -31.94 -2.66
CA TYR A 20 24.06 -31.06 -1.49
C TYR A 20 22.91 -30.08 -1.40
N ALA A 21 22.51 -29.50 -2.50
CA ALA A 21 21.36 -28.59 -2.53
C ALA A 21 20.08 -29.31 -2.10
N GLU A 22 19.79 -30.50 -2.61
CA GLU A 22 18.62 -31.29 -2.25
C GLU A 22 18.61 -31.70 -0.76
N LEU A 23 19.78 -32.02 -0.19
CA LEU A 23 19.91 -32.30 1.24
C LEU A 23 19.59 -31.07 2.10
N LEU A 24 20.16 -29.92 1.74
CA LEU A 24 19.94 -28.66 2.47
C LEU A 24 18.48 -28.17 2.37
N ASP A 25 17.86 -28.32 1.20
CA ASP A 25 16.45 -27.97 1.03
C ASP A 25 15.54 -28.89 1.86
N ARG A 26 15.81 -30.20 1.89
CA ARG A 26 15.08 -31.12 2.76
C ARG A 26 15.25 -30.80 4.24
N TRP A 27 16.47 -30.55 4.72
CA TRP A 27 16.71 -30.22 6.13
C TRP A 27 16.13 -28.87 6.53
N ASN A 28 16.10 -27.89 5.61
CA ASN A 28 15.38 -26.64 5.82
C ASN A 28 13.88 -26.88 6.01
N TYR A 29 13.28 -27.74 5.18
CA TYR A 29 11.87 -28.10 5.29
C TYR A 29 11.57 -28.82 6.62
N GLU A 30 12.39 -29.80 7.01
CA GLU A 30 12.26 -30.53 8.28
C GLU A 30 12.35 -29.58 9.49
N TYR A 31 13.28 -28.62 9.46
CA TYR A 31 13.51 -27.68 10.55
C TYR A 31 12.45 -26.58 10.62
N TYR A 32 12.16 -25.88 9.48
CA TYR A 32 11.34 -24.68 9.48
C TYR A 32 9.85 -24.92 9.24
N VAL A 33 9.47 -26.07 8.68
CA VAL A 33 8.08 -26.39 8.31
C VAL A 33 7.52 -27.53 9.16
N GLN A 34 8.34 -28.54 9.47
CA GLN A 34 7.91 -29.70 10.25
C GLN A 34 8.29 -29.61 11.74
N ASP A 35 9.10 -28.62 12.14
CA ASP A 35 9.66 -28.50 13.50
C ASP A 35 10.26 -29.82 14.03
N ASN A 36 10.83 -30.62 13.11
CA ASN A 36 11.38 -31.96 13.39
C ASN A 36 12.67 -32.19 12.62
N PRO A 37 13.79 -31.55 12.99
CA PRO A 37 15.06 -31.66 12.28
C PRO A 37 15.64 -33.07 12.41
N SER A 38 16.00 -33.66 11.26
CA SER A 38 16.62 -34.98 11.21
C SER A 38 18.12 -34.97 11.42
N VAL A 39 18.79 -33.79 11.39
CA VAL A 39 20.24 -33.64 11.56
C VAL A 39 20.58 -32.49 12.52
N PRO A 40 21.74 -32.58 13.22
CA PRO A 40 22.24 -31.45 14.02
C PRO A 40 22.72 -30.28 13.13
N ASP A 41 22.68 -29.03 13.65
CA ASP A 41 23.16 -27.82 12.97
C ASP A 41 24.58 -27.95 12.41
N ALA A 42 25.48 -28.65 13.12
CA ALA A 42 26.85 -28.86 12.68
C ALA A 42 26.97 -29.67 11.36
N GLU A 43 26.05 -30.61 11.10
CA GLU A 43 26.02 -31.36 9.85
C GLU A 43 25.43 -30.53 8.72
N TYR A 44 24.37 -29.73 9.00
CA TYR A 44 23.86 -28.75 8.06
C TYR A 44 24.95 -27.77 7.62
N ASP A 45 25.68 -27.18 8.58
CA ASP A 45 26.75 -26.22 8.31
C ASP A 45 27.92 -26.86 7.52
N ARG A 46 28.19 -28.12 7.73
CA ARG A 46 29.23 -28.87 6.99
C ARG A 46 28.87 -28.99 5.51
N VAL A 47 27.63 -29.41 5.22
CA VAL A 47 27.14 -29.59 3.84
C VAL A 47 26.98 -28.23 3.15
N PHE A 48 26.53 -27.20 3.88
CA PHE A 48 26.40 -25.84 3.37
C PHE A 48 27.76 -25.26 2.94
N ARG A 49 28.79 -25.44 3.76
CA ARG A 49 30.18 -25.03 3.42
C ARG A 49 30.70 -25.77 2.21
N ALA A 50 30.52 -27.10 2.17
CA ALA A 50 30.98 -27.91 1.03
C ALA A 50 30.32 -27.49 -0.29
N LEU A 51 29.01 -27.15 -0.28
CA LEU A 51 28.34 -26.61 -1.44
C LEU A 51 28.88 -25.23 -1.84
N SER A 52 29.08 -24.34 -0.86
CA SER A 52 29.62 -22.98 -1.11
C SER A 52 31.01 -23.03 -1.74
N GLU A 53 31.90 -23.90 -1.23
CA GLU A 53 33.26 -24.09 -1.77
C GLU A 53 33.25 -24.62 -3.22
N LEU A 54 32.31 -25.53 -3.54
CA LEU A 54 32.14 -26.01 -4.92
C LEU A 54 31.64 -24.92 -5.84
N GLU A 55 30.69 -24.09 -5.39
CA GLU A 55 30.16 -22.98 -6.17
C GLU A 55 31.18 -21.86 -6.41
N GLU A 56 32.04 -21.58 -5.44
CA GLU A 56 33.13 -20.62 -5.62
C GLU A 56 34.19 -21.15 -6.62
N ARG A 57 34.44 -22.45 -6.62
CA ARG A 57 35.41 -23.10 -7.53
C ARG A 57 34.85 -23.27 -8.95
N TYR A 58 33.55 -23.52 -9.09
CA TYR A 58 32.86 -23.75 -10.35
C TYR A 58 31.66 -22.81 -10.52
N PRO A 59 31.88 -21.49 -10.65
CA PRO A 59 30.77 -20.49 -10.69
C PRO A 59 29.81 -20.72 -11.85
N HIS A 60 30.26 -21.28 -12.96
CA HIS A 60 29.44 -21.58 -14.14
C HIS A 60 28.47 -22.76 -13.92
N LEU A 61 28.65 -23.55 -12.87
CA LEU A 61 27.76 -24.65 -12.48
C LEU A 61 26.78 -24.25 -11.38
N LYS A 62 26.89 -23.04 -10.81
CA LYS A 62 26.04 -22.55 -9.74
C LYS A 62 24.59 -22.47 -10.18
N SER A 63 23.70 -23.15 -9.44
CA SER A 63 22.26 -23.07 -9.69
C SER A 63 21.67 -21.73 -9.28
N ALA A 64 20.75 -21.17 -10.09
CA ALA A 64 19.95 -20.01 -9.73
C ALA A 64 19.04 -20.25 -8.49
N THR A 65 18.91 -21.51 -8.05
CA THR A 65 18.11 -21.93 -6.89
C THR A 65 18.95 -22.53 -5.78
N SER A 66 20.26 -22.30 -5.77
CA SER A 66 21.13 -22.84 -4.73
C SER A 66 20.75 -22.33 -3.35
N PRO A 67 20.69 -23.18 -2.31
CA PRO A 67 20.54 -22.78 -0.92
C PRO A 67 21.55 -21.73 -0.45
N THR A 68 22.73 -21.66 -1.09
CA THR A 68 23.77 -20.67 -0.77
C THR A 68 23.38 -19.25 -1.18
N LEU A 69 22.40 -19.05 -2.08
CA LEU A 69 21.84 -17.74 -2.42
C LEU A 69 21.08 -17.08 -1.27
N ARG A 70 20.81 -17.81 -0.19
CA ARG A 70 20.28 -17.27 1.07
C ARG A 70 21.28 -16.37 1.80
N VAL A 71 22.55 -16.37 1.38
CA VAL A 71 23.61 -15.50 1.89
C VAL A 71 23.76 -14.31 0.95
N GLY A 72 22.81 -13.37 1.00
CA GLY A 72 22.80 -12.04 0.43
C GLY A 72 23.49 -11.76 -0.92
N GLY A 73 22.79 -11.02 -1.80
CA GLY A 73 23.30 -10.55 -3.11
C GLY A 73 24.03 -9.20 -3.04
N GLU A 74 24.24 -8.56 -4.21
CA GLU A 74 24.81 -7.22 -4.32
C GLU A 74 23.92 -6.17 -3.65
N VAL A 75 24.55 -5.13 -3.08
CA VAL A 75 23.87 -3.98 -2.48
C VAL A 75 23.18 -3.19 -3.60
N ARG A 76 21.88 -2.98 -3.49
CA ARG A 76 21.09 -2.20 -4.45
C ARG A 76 21.10 -0.70 -4.09
N SER A 77 20.84 0.14 -5.07
CA SER A 77 20.65 1.58 -4.83
C SER A 77 19.21 1.92 -4.48
N ASP A 78 18.22 1.12 -4.92
CA ASP A 78 16.79 1.28 -4.68
C ASP A 78 16.04 -0.06 -4.75
N LEU A 79 14.76 -0.06 -4.35
CA LEU A 79 13.84 -1.17 -4.54
C LEU A 79 12.94 -0.86 -5.74
N ARG A 80 13.16 -1.59 -6.86
CA ARG A 80 12.38 -1.42 -8.09
C ARG A 80 10.89 -1.69 -7.83
N LYS A 81 10.02 -0.88 -8.42
CA LYS A 81 8.58 -1.13 -8.43
C LYS A 81 8.22 -2.20 -9.47
N VAL A 82 7.40 -3.15 -9.05
CA VAL A 82 6.87 -4.23 -9.91
C VAL A 82 5.35 -4.24 -9.82
N ARG A 83 4.69 -4.37 -10.95
CA ARG A 83 3.24 -4.50 -11.01
C ARG A 83 2.81 -5.92 -10.64
N HIS A 84 1.79 -6.06 -9.79
CA HIS A 84 1.18 -7.34 -9.50
C HIS A 84 0.37 -7.84 -10.70
N ALA A 85 0.52 -9.12 -11.07
CA ALA A 85 -0.29 -9.75 -12.12
C ALA A 85 -1.78 -9.76 -11.72
N VAL A 86 -2.06 -10.07 -10.46
CA VAL A 86 -3.37 -9.93 -9.83
C VAL A 86 -3.24 -8.92 -8.67
N PRO A 87 -4.05 -7.86 -8.59
CA PRO A 87 -3.96 -6.87 -7.52
C PRO A 87 -4.01 -7.49 -6.12
N MET A 88 -3.19 -6.97 -5.18
CA MET A 88 -3.23 -7.33 -3.76
C MET A 88 -4.21 -6.43 -3.03
N LEU A 89 -5.48 -6.83 -2.99
CA LEU A 89 -6.56 -6.04 -2.43
C LEU A 89 -6.53 -5.99 -0.91
N SER A 90 -7.17 -4.98 -0.33
CA SER A 90 -7.46 -4.91 1.09
C SER A 90 -8.62 -5.85 1.44
N ILE A 91 -8.72 -6.26 2.71
CA ILE A 91 -9.84 -7.02 3.24
C ILE A 91 -10.69 -6.07 4.08
N ARG A 92 -12.02 -6.15 3.95
CA ARG A 92 -12.96 -5.38 4.77
C ARG A 92 -12.73 -5.74 6.25
N THR A 93 -12.65 -4.72 7.09
CA THR A 93 -12.53 -4.90 8.53
C THR A 93 -13.92 -4.82 9.17
N GLU A 94 -14.24 -5.81 10.02
CA GLU A 94 -15.40 -5.75 10.89
C GLU A 94 -15.06 -4.89 12.12
N THR A 95 -15.94 -3.96 12.43
CA THR A 95 -15.73 -2.99 13.51
C THR A 95 -16.33 -3.44 14.85
N ASP A 96 -17.23 -4.42 14.84
CA ASP A 96 -17.75 -5.04 16.06
C ASP A 96 -16.82 -6.17 16.48
N PHE A 97 -16.17 -6.02 17.62
CA PHE A 97 -15.19 -6.97 18.17
C PHE A 97 -15.83 -8.17 18.90
N THR A 98 -17.16 -8.23 18.94
CA THR A 98 -17.91 -9.30 19.59
C THR A 98 -18.37 -10.36 18.59
N ASP A 99 -19.04 -11.39 19.07
CA ASP A 99 -19.68 -12.40 18.21
C ASP A 99 -20.57 -11.79 17.12
N ALA A 100 -21.15 -10.59 17.36
CA ALA A 100 -22.00 -9.91 16.40
C ALA A 100 -21.28 -9.59 15.08
N GLY A 101 -19.96 -9.35 15.12
CA GLY A 101 -19.16 -9.15 13.88
C GLY A 101 -19.15 -10.38 12.99
N ALA A 102 -18.97 -11.58 13.55
CA ALA A 102 -19.03 -12.83 12.81
C ALA A 102 -20.43 -13.12 12.25
N LEU A 103 -21.46 -12.87 13.06
CA LEU A 103 -22.87 -13.00 12.65
C LEU A 103 -23.22 -12.07 11.49
N ALA A 104 -22.83 -10.81 11.58
CA ALA A 104 -23.07 -9.81 10.53
C ALA A 104 -22.35 -10.14 9.22
N PHE A 105 -21.15 -10.74 9.28
CA PHE A 105 -20.45 -11.20 8.08
C PHE A 105 -21.20 -12.34 7.41
N ASP A 106 -21.58 -13.40 8.13
CA ASP A 106 -22.34 -14.53 7.59
C ASP A 106 -23.69 -14.09 6.99
N GLU A 107 -24.40 -13.19 7.67
CA GLU A 107 -25.67 -12.64 7.19
C GLU A 107 -25.48 -11.91 5.83
N ARG A 108 -24.44 -11.09 5.70
CA ARG A 108 -24.11 -10.43 4.44
C ARG A 108 -23.81 -11.43 3.33
N VAL A 109 -22.98 -12.45 3.62
CA VAL A 109 -22.63 -13.50 2.65
C VAL A 109 -23.88 -14.26 2.20
N ARG A 110 -24.73 -14.70 3.13
CA ARG A 110 -25.97 -15.43 2.83
C ARG A 110 -26.93 -14.58 2.00
N LYS A 111 -27.12 -13.33 2.36
CA LYS A 111 -27.96 -12.38 1.61
C LYS A 111 -27.50 -12.18 0.18
N GLU A 112 -26.21 -11.98 -0.04
CA GLU A 112 -25.63 -11.76 -1.38
C GLU A 112 -25.67 -13.04 -2.24
N LEU A 113 -25.57 -14.21 -1.61
CA LEU A 113 -25.74 -15.51 -2.30
C LEU A 113 -27.21 -15.91 -2.50
N GLY A 114 -28.17 -15.13 -1.97
CA GLY A 114 -29.59 -15.44 -2.04
C GLY A 114 -30.00 -16.68 -1.22
N LEU A 115 -29.23 -17.03 -0.18
CA LEU A 115 -29.47 -18.19 0.67
C LEU A 115 -30.55 -17.89 1.74
N THR A 116 -31.39 -18.87 1.98
CA THR A 116 -32.45 -18.84 2.98
C THR A 116 -32.08 -19.69 4.21
N GLU A 117 -32.89 -19.69 5.24
CA GLU A 117 -32.68 -20.55 6.44
C GLU A 117 -32.70 -22.06 6.11
N SER A 118 -33.39 -22.46 5.04
CA SER A 118 -33.47 -23.86 4.58
C SER A 118 -32.20 -24.33 3.86
N ASP A 119 -31.40 -23.41 3.38
CA ASP A 119 -30.11 -23.69 2.75
C ASP A 119 -29.06 -23.89 3.84
N GLY A 120 -28.41 -24.98 3.95
CA GLY A 120 -27.42 -25.28 4.98
C GLY A 120 -26.44 -24.14 5.31
N PRO A 121 -25.61 -24.26 6.34
CA PRO A 121 -24.64 -23.23 6.72
C PRO A 121 -23.57 -23.08 5.63
N VAL A 122 -23.13 -21.85 5.38
CA VAL A 122 -21.98 -21.54 4.53
C VAL A 122 -20.72 -22.12 5.17
N VAL A 123 -19.82 -22.66 4.34
CA VAL A 123 -18.50 -23.14 4.80
C VAL A 123 -17.50 -22.03 4.65
N TYR A 124 -16.73 -21.80 5.71
CA TYR A 124 -15.70 -20.78 5.80
C TYR A 124 -14.34 -21.40 6.11
N ASP A 125 -13.31 -20.83 5.57
CA ASP A 125 -11.96 -20.92 6.09
C ASP A 125 -11.74 -19.78 7.10
N ALA A 126 -11.32 -20.11 8.31
CA ALA A 126 -11.03 -19.19 9.39
C ALA A 126 -9.54 -19.29 9.74
N GLU A 127 -8.81 -18.20 9.63
CA GLU A 127 -7.36 -18.14 9.75
C GLU A 127 -6.90 -16.98 10.64
N LEU A 128 -5.64 -17.01 11.07
CA LEU A 128 -5.03 -15.94 11.85
C LEU A 128 -4.82 -14.70 11.00
N LYS A 129 -5.08 -13.52 11.56
CA LYS A 129 -4.68 -12.26 10.96
C LYS A 129 -3.30 -11.87 11.49
N PHE A 130 -2.27 -12.27 10.75
CA PHE A 130 -0.88 -11.95 11.10
C PHE A 130 -0.63 -10.43 11.10
N ASP A 131 0.17 -9.98 12.06
CA ASP A 131 0.67 -8.61 12.12
C ASP A 131 2.09 -8.52 11.60
N GLY A 132 2.25 -8.46 10.28
CA GLY A 132 3.52 -8.49 9.56
C GLY A 132 3.55 -7.62 8.32
N LEU A 133 4.27 -8.07 7.30
CA LEU A 133 4.35 -7.45 5.98
C LEU A 133 3.88 -8.42 4.90
N ALA A 134 2.82 -8.05 4.19
CA ALA A 134 2.27 -8.83 3.09
C ALA A 134 3.22 -8.89 1.89
N VAL A 135 3.43 -10.10 1.38
CA VAL A 135 4.32 -10.40 0.24
C VAL A 135 3.64 -11.32 -0.75
N ASN A 136 3.90 -11.09 -2.03
CA ASN A 136 3.56 -11.96 -3.15
C ASN A 136 4.84 -12.63 -3.65
N LEU A 137 4.89 -13.96 -3.65
CA LEU A 137 6.00 -14.78 -4.13
C LEU A 137 5.61 -15.37 -5.49
N ARG A 138 6.40 -15.12 -6.53
CA ARG A 138 6.17 -15.64 -7.87
C ARG A 138 7.11 -16.79 -8.17
N TYR A 139 6.52 -17.94 -8.51
CA TYR A 139 7.23 -19.12 -8.98
C TYR A 139 6.95 -19.37 -10.45
N GLU A 140 7.98 -19.69 -11.22
CA GLU A 140 7.86 -20.14 -12.60
C GLU A 140 8.55 -21.50 -12.74
N ASN A 141 7.82 -22.50 -13.22
CA ASN A 141 8.27 -23.88 -13.30
C ASN A 141 8.87 -24.42 -11.98
N GLY A 142 8.24 -24.01 -10.87
CA GLY A 142 8.67 -24.41 -9.52
C GLY A 142 9.86 -23.64 -8.93
N VAL A 143 10.37 -22.60 -9.61
CA VAL A 143 11.51 -21.78 -9.15
C VAL A 143 11.03 -20.40 -8.69
N LEU A 144 11.49 -19.91 -7.53
CA LEU A 144 11.21 -18.56 -7.05
C LEU A 144 11.93 -17.53 -7.94
N VAL A 145 11.18 -16.85 -8.78
CA VAL A 145 11.71 -15.82 -9.71
C VAL A 145 11.46 -14.39 -9.23
N GLY A 146 10.46 -14.16 -8.38
CA GLY A 146 10.11 -12.83 -7.89
C GLY A 146 9.45 -12.84 -6.51
N ALA A 147 9.68 -11.78 -5.75
CA ALA A 147 8.96 -11.48 -4.52
C ALA A 147 8.69 -9.97 -4.44
N GLN A 148 7.43 -9.58 -4.18
CA GLN A 148 7.01 -8.19 -4.14
C GLN A 148 6.23 -7.90 -2.87
N THR A 149 6.45 -6.73 -2.25
CA THR A 149 5.57 -6.24 -1.18
C THR A 149 4.21 -5.88 -1.75
N ARG A 150 3.18 -5.80 -0.90
CA ARG A 150 1.83 -5.36 -1.34
C ARG A 150 1.85 -3.98 -2.00
N GLY A 151 2.65 -3.04 -1.48
CA GLY A 151 2.67 -1.66 -1.94
C GLY A 151 1.30 -0.99 -1.87
N ASP A 152 0.85 -0.38 -2.97
CA ASP A 152 -0.49 0.22 -3.10
C ASP A 152 -1.58 -0.78 -3.56
N GLY A 153 -1.22 -2.04 -3.68
CA GLY A 153 -2.06 -3.13 -4.18
C GLY A 153 -1.96 -3.37 -5.68
N THR A 154 -1.52 -2.40 -6.47
CA THR A 154 -1.26 -2.52 -7.92
C THR A 154 0.22 -2.69 -8.19
N PHE A 155 1.07 -1.91 -7.50
CA PHE A 155 2.53 -1.98 -7.57
C PHE A 155 3.11 -2.25 -6.18
N GLY A 156 4.02 -3.21 -6.09
CA GLY A 156 4.83 -3.51 -4.93
C GLY A 156 6.31 -3.20 -5.15
N GLU A 157 7.11 -3.26 -4.10
CA GLU A 157 8.57 -3.15 -4.16
C GLU A 157 9.18 -4.54 -4.38
N ASP A 158 10.12 -4.67 -5.30
CA ASP A 158 10.88 -5.91 -5.55
C ASP A 158 11.80 -6.20 -4.36
N VAL A 159 11.45 -7.20 -3.59
CA VAL A 159 12.20 -7.69 -2.43
C VAL A 159 12.75 -9.11 -2.66
N THR A 160 12.89 -9.54 -3.90
CA THR A 160 13.27 -10.90 -4.27
C THR A 160 14.57 -11.35 -3.61
N ALA A 161 15.62 -10.50 -3.62
CA ALA A 161 16.89 -10.83 -3.01
C ALA A 161 16.76 -11.02 -1.49
N ASN A 162 15.91 -10.22 -0.85
CA ASN A 162 15.64 -10.29 0.59
C ASN A 162 14.79 -11.53 0.93
N ALA A 163 13.71 -11.77 0.18
CA ALA A 163 12.84 -12.93 0.38
C ALA A 163 13.59 -14.27 0.25
N ARG A 164 14.58 -14.35 -0.65
CA ARG A 164 15.45 -15.54 -0.80
C ARG A 164 16.23 -15.85 0.46
N THR A 165 16.50 -14.90 1.34
CA THR A 165 17.21 -15.11 2.61
C THR A 165 16.31 -15.69 3.71
N ILE A 166 14.99 -15.62 3.54
CA ILE A 166 14.01 -16.15 4.51
C ILE A 166 13.94 -17.67 4.36
N ARG A 167 14.37 -18.40 5.37
CA ARG A 167 14.54 -19.85 5.30
C ARG A 167 13.22 -20.62 5.15
N SER A 168 12.12 -20.09 5.67
CA SER A 168 10.77 -20.67 5.53
C SER A 168 10.16 -20.47 4.14
N ILE A 169 10.78 -19.68 3.24
CA ILE A 169 10.35 -19.55 1.84
C ILE A 169 11.09 -20.57 0.98
N PRO A 170 10.40 -21.54 0.32
CA PRO A 170 11.04 -22.48 -0.60
C PRO A 170 11.64 -21.72 -1.80
N LEU A 171 12.93 -21.91 -2.10
CA LEU A 171 13.53 -21.40 -3.34
C LEU A 171 13.09 -22.20 -4.56
N ARG A 172 12.72 -23.45 -4.32
CA ARG A 172 12.23 -24.38 -5.33
C ARG A 172 11.11 -25.24 -4.76
N ILE A 173 10.02 -25.34 -5.48
CA ILE A 173 8.89 -26.24 -5.18
C ILE A 173 8.90 -27.40 -6.19
N GLY A 174 8.35 -28.55 -5.79
CA GLY A 174 8.42 -29.78 -6.60
C GLY A 174 7.82 -29.61 -8.00
N PRO A 175 8.59 -29.79 -9.07
CA PRO A 175 8.15 -29.47 -10.43
C PRO A 175 6.99 -30.35 -10.95
N LYS A 176 6.72 -31.48 -10.29
CA LYS A 176 5.61 -32.38 -10.64
C LYS A 176 4.25 -31.92 -10.05
N LEU A 177 4.26 -31.07 -9.05
CA LEU A 177 3.10 -30.58 -8.32
C LEU A 177 2.84 -29.09 -8.56
N ALA A 178 3.85 -28.37 -9.05
CA ALA A 178 3.79 -26.94 -9.24
C ALA A 178 3.19 -26.57 -10.60
N PRO A 179 2.21 -25.64 -10.67
CA PRO A 179 1.80 -25.00 -11.91
C PRO A 179 2.98 -24.33 -12.62
N ALA A 180 2.87 -24.11 -13.94
CA ALA A 180 3.91 -23.39 -14.70
C ALA A 180 4.15 -21.99 -14.14
N VAL A 181 3.09 -21.31 -13.70
CA VAL A 181 3.14 -20.06 -12.92
C VAL A 181 2.30 -20.23 -11.66
N LEU A 182 2.88 -19.90 -10.51
CA LEU A 182 2.20 -19.88 -9.23
C LEU A 182 2.64 -18.63 -8.43
N GLU A 183 1.70 -17.77 -8.09
CA GLU A 183 1.91 -16.71 -7.11
C GLU A 183 1.34 -17.13 -5.77
N VAL A 184 2.19 -17.16 -4.73
CA VAL A 184 1.80 -17.46 -3.34
C VAL A 184 1.86 -16.19 -2.53
N ARG A 185 0.76 -15.85 -1.88
CA ARG A 185 0.63 -14.69 -0.99
C ARG A 185 0.72 -15.12 0.45
N GLY A 186 1.43 -14.35 1.24
CA GLY A 186 1.62 -14.62 2.65
C GLY A 186 2.09 -13.39 3.40
N GLU A 187 2.28 -13.59 4.69
CA GLU A 187 2.80 -12.55 5.59
C GLU A 187 4.21 -12.92 6.03
N VAL A 188 5.13 -11.95 5.95
CA VAL A 188 6.44 -12.04 6.56
C VAL A 188 6.38 -11.42 7.94
N ILE A 189 6.73 -12.20 8.96
CA ILE A 189 6.65 -11.82 10.37
C ILE A 189 8.00 -12.07 11.07
N MET A 190 8.12 -11.54 12.28
CA MET A 190 9.20 -11.87 13.22
C MET A 190 8.57 -12.44 14.49
N HIS A 191 9.08 -13.53 15.01
CA HIS A 191 8.63 -14.10 16.27
C HIS A 191 9.00 -13.21 17.45
N LYS A 192 8.25 -13.29 18.56
CA LYS A 192 8.42 -12.45 19.76
C LYS A 192 9.84 -12.60 20.36
N ASP A 193 10.28 -13.82 20.54
CA ASP A 193 11.60 -14.12 21.10
C ASP A 193 12.74 -13.60 20.21
N ASP A 194 12.57 -13.68 18.90
CA ASP A 194 13.55 -13.19 17.94
C ASP A 194 13.60 -11.66 17.91
N PHE A 195 12.45 -11.02 18.08
CA PHE A 195 12.35 -9.57 18.19
C PHE A 195 13.05 -9.05 19.46
N GLU A 196 12.86 -9.73 20.59
CA GLU A 196 13.53 -9.39 21.86
C GLU A 196 15.05 -9.49 21.73
N LYS A 197 15.56 -10.64 21.22
CA LYS A 197 16.98 -10.85 20.96
C LYS A 197 17.57 -9.81 20.00
N LEU A 198 16.82 -9.46 18.95
CA LEU A 198 17.23 -8.43 18.00
C LEU A 198 17.38 -7.07 18.67
N ASN A 199 16.40 -6.66 19.50
CA ASN A 199 16.44 -5.40 20.20
C ASN A 199 17.52 -5.33 21.28
N GLU A 200 17.81 -6.44 21.96
CA GLU A 200 18.96 -6.54 22.88
C GLU A 200 20.27 -6.29 22.16
N LYS A 201 20.48 -6.96 21.01
CA LYS A 201 21.66 -6.77 20.16
C LYS A 201 21.78 -5.32 19.65
N GLN A 202 20.67 -4.69 19.24
CA GLN A 202 20.66 -3.28 18.82
C GLN A 202 21.09 -2.35 19.96
N LYS A 203 20.61 -2.60 21.19
CA LYS A 203 21.04 -1.84 22.40
C LYS A 203 22.53 -1.99 22.69
N GLU A 204 23.06 -3.21 22.60
CA GLU A 204 24.49 -3.47 22.80
C GLU A 204 25.37 -2.75 21.78
N LEU A 205 24.89 -2.63 20.53
CA LEU A 205 25.59 -1.91 19.46
C LEU A 205 25.35 -0.39 19.51
N GLY A 206 24.53 0.12 20.42
CA GLY A 206 24.16 1.54 20.49
C GLY A 206 23.27 1.99 19.33
N GLU A 207 22.62 1.06 18.65
CA GLU A 207 21.73 1.32 17.53
C GLU A 207 20.28 1.51 17.99
N LYS A 208 19.46 2.09 17.11
CA LYS A 208 18.04 2.32 17.40
C LYS A 208 17.27 0.99 17.43
N THR A 209 16.56 0.72 18.54
CA THR A 209 15.68 -0.43 18.68
C THR A 209 14.42 -0.29 17.82
N PHE A 210 13.86 -1.43 17.43
CA PHE A 210 12.56 -1.50 16.77
C PHE A 210 11.43 -1.38 17.78
N VAL A 211 10.33 -0.78 17.34
CA VAL A 211 9.18 -0.49 18.20
C VAL A 211 8.33 -1.74 18.44
N ASN A 212 8.13 -2.57 17.41
CA ASN A 212 7.35 -3.81 17.46
C ASN A 212 7.85 -4.82 16.42
N PRO A 213 7.45 -6.12 16.51
CA PRO A 213 7.83 -7.17 15.57
C PRO A 213 7.47 -6.86 14.11
N ARG A 214 6.30 -6.24 13.85
CA ARG A 214 5.87 -5.83 12.50
C ARG A 214 6.84 -4.83 11.88
N ASN A 215 7.22 -3.78 12.61
CA ASN A 215 8.17 -2.78 12.11
C ASN A 215 9.57 -3.38 11.91
N ALA A 216 9.97 -4.32 12.77
CA ALA A 216 11.22 -5.05 12.62
C ALA A 216 11.21 -5.92 11.35
N ALA A 217 10.14 -6.68 11.11
CA ALA A 217 9.97 -7.50 9.91
C ALA A 217 9.94 -6.65 8.65
N ALA A 218 9.11 -5.60 8.61
CA ALA A 218 8.99 -4.68 7.47
C ALA A 218 10.32 -3.98 7.16
N GLY A 219 11.01 -3.46 8.19
CA GLY A 219 12.32 -2.83 8.05
C GLY A 219 13.41 -3.81 7.64
N ALA A 220 13.35 -5.07 8.08
CA ALA A 220 14.29 -6.11 7.69
C ALA A 220 14.11 -6.54 6.23
N LEU A 221 12.87 -6.72 5.77
CA LEU A 221 12.59 -7.18 4.41
C LEU A 221 12.87 -6.11 3.35
N ARG A 222 12.78 -4.82 3.70
CA ARG A 222 12.99 -3.68 2.78
C ARG A 222 14.41 -3.11 2.82
N GLN A 223 15.40 -3.91 3.23
CA GLN A 223 16.81 -3.52 3.19
C GLN A 223 17.33 -3.48 1.74
N LEU A 224 18.17 -2.50 1.42
CA LEU A 224 18.87 -2.43 0.14
C LEU A 224 19.98 -3.49 0.04
N ASP A 225 20.55 -3.86 1.19
CA ASP A 225 21.52 -4.94 1.33
C ASP A 225 20.84 -6.17 1.94
N SER A 226 20.62 -7.21 1.12
CA SER A 226 19.98 -8.44 1.56
C SER A 226 20.81 -9.25 2.59
N ARG A 227 22.10 -8.95 2.78
CA ARG A 227 22.92 -9.54 3.86
C ARG A 227 22.44 -9.10 5.24
N ILE A 228 21.87 -7.88 5.34
CA ILE A 228 21.25 -7.41 6.58
C ILE A 228 19.96 -8.21 6.85
N THR A 229 19.17 -8.46 5.82
CA THR A 229 17.95 -9.30 5.92
C THR A 229 18.30 -10.73 6.34
N ALA A 230 19.37 -11.31 5.78
CA ALA A 230 19.83 -12.67 6.10
C ALA A 230 20.22 -12.86 7.59
N GLN A 231 20.58 -11.79 8.29
CA GLN A 231 20.90 -11.81 9.72
C GLN A 231 19.66 -11.62 10.62
N ARG A 232 18.48 -11.43 10.02
CA ARG A 232 17.23 -11.22 10.73
C ARG A 232 16.38 -12.49 10.66
N PRO A 233 15.93 -13.04 11.79
CA PRO A 233 15.09 -14.24 11.82
C PRO A 233 13.66 -13.87 11.38
N LEU A 234 13.41 -13.97 10.09
CA LEU A 234 12.09 -13.73 9.47
C LEU A 234 11.42 -15.06 9.13
N HIS A 235 10.11 -15.11 9.31
CA HIS A 235 9.25 -16.24 9.00
C HIS A 235 8.19 -15.82 7.99
N PHE A 236 7.81 -16.74 7.11
CA PHE A 236 6.74 -16.54 6.12
C PHE A 236 5.61 -17.51 6.40
N TYR A 237 4.37 -17.05 6.35
CA TYR A 237 3.17 -17.89 6.40
C TYR A 237 2.27 -17.57 5.20
N ALA A 238 1.93 -18.62 4.44
CA ALA A 238 1.06 -18.48 3.28
C ALA A 238 -0.41 -18.34 3.71
N TYR A 239 -1.15 -17.42 3.03
CA TYR A 239 -2.58 -17.21 3.27
C TYR A 239 -3.42 -17.17 1.98
N GLY A 240 -2.83 -17.38 0.81
CA GLY A 240 -3.58 -17.38 -0.44
C GLY A 240 -2.68 -17.39 -1.67
N THR A 241 -3.29 -17.19 -2.83
CA THR A 241 -2.60 -17.15 -4.12
C THR A 241 -2.95 -15.89 -4.91
N GLY A 242 -2.07 -15.52 -5.84
CA GLY A 242 -2.30 -14.55 -6.89
C GLY A 242 -2.58 -15.24 -8.22
N GLU A 243 -1.71 -15.02 -9.23
CA GLU A 243 -1.79 -15.69 -10.53
C GLU A 243 -1.44 -17.19 -10.40
N VAL A 244 -2.29 -18.04 -10.96
CA VAL A 244 -2.06 -19.49 -11.08
C VAL A 244 -2.38 -19.91 -12.49
N SER A 245 -1.42 -20.53 -13.19
CA SER A 245 -1.59 -20.93 -14.60
C SER A 245 -2.56 -22.10 -14.81
N GLU A 246 -2.90 -22.82 -13.74
CA GLU A 246 -3.87 -23.93 -13.79
C GLU A 246 -5.23 -23.47 -13.27
N ALA A 247 -6.25 -23.44 -14.15
CA ALA A 247 -7.60 -22.97 -13.82
C ALA A 247 -8.28 -23.76 -12.69
N ASN A 248 -7.90 -25.03 -12.50
CA ASN A 248 -8.47 -25.93 -11.49
C ASN A 248 -7.45 -26.31 -10.41
N PHE A 249 -6.50 -25.43 -10.11
CA PHE A 249 -5.48 -25.70 -9.09
C PHE A 249 -6.10 -26.00 -7.72
N ALA A 250 -7.16 -25.29 -7.34
CA ALA A 250 -7.96 -25.59 -6.17
C ALA A 250 -9.42 -25.16 -6.41
N GLN A 251 -10.38 -25.80 -5.73
CA GLN A 251 -11.80 -25.45 -5.78
C GLN A 251 -12.30 -24.77 -4.51
N SER A 252 -11.48 -24.80 -3.45
CA SER A 252 -11.77 -24.18 -2.16
C SER A 252 -10.51 -23.64 -1.50
N MET A 253 -10.68 -22.84 -0.45
CA MET A 253 -9.59 -22.38 0.38
C MET A 253 -8.93 -23.55 1.14
N SER A 254 -9.74 -24.47 1.66
CA SER A 254 -9.24 -25.66 2.36
C SER A 254 -8.35 -26.50 1.47
N GLU A 255 -8.77 -26.80 0.21
CA GLU A 255 -7.95 -27.52 -0.78
C GLU A 255 -6.69 -26.73 -1.16
N LEU A 256 -6.79 -25.41 -1.30
CA LEU A 256 -5.62 -24.57 -1.56
C LEU A 256 -4.54 -24.73 -0.48
N PHE A 257 -4.94 -24.67 0.78
CA PHE A 257 -3.97 -24.77 1.88
C PHE A 257 -3.32 -26.14 1.99
N GLU A 258 -4.08 -27.22 1.69
CA GLU A 258 -3.51 -28.58 1.57
C GLU A 258 -2.41 -28.62 0.50
N LYS A 259 -2.69 -28.08 -0.69
CA LYS A 259 -1.71 -27.99 -1.79
C LYS A 259 -0.51 -27.11 -1.46
N LEU A 260 -0.72 -25.96 -0.80
CA LEU A 260 0.40 -25.11 -0.39
C LEU A 260 1.31 -25.84 0.62
N THR A 261 0.73 -26.60 1.55
CA THR A 261 1.48 -27.42 2.49
C THR A 261 2.26 -28.53 1.77
N GLU A 262 1.65 -29.24 0.81
CA GLU A 262 2.31 -30.26 -0.02
C GLU A 262 3.46 -29.66 -0.86
N LEU A 263 3.34 -28.39 -1.28
CA LEU A 263 4.38 -27.66 -1.99
C LEU A 263 5.49 -27.12 -1.06
N GLY A 264 5.35 -27.29 0.26
CA GLY A 264 6.36 -26.91 1.26
C GLY A 264 6.23 -25.49 1.80
N PHE A 265 5.08 -24.83 1.64
CA PHE A 265 4.83 -23.53 2.26
C PHE A 265 4.32 -23.69 3.69
N PRO A 266 4.86 -22.92 4.65
CA PRO A 266 4.29 -22.86 5.99
C PRO A 266 2.88 -22.27 5.94
N VAL A 267 1.94 -22.91 6.62
CA VAL A 267 0.56 -22.47 6.83
C VAL A 267 0.30 -22.48 8.33
N ALA A 268 -0.51 -21.56 8.83
CA ALA A 268 -0.83 -21.52 10.26
C ALA A 268 -1.59 -22.78 10.70
N GLU A 269 -1.12 -23.41 11.76
CA GLU A 269 -1.75 -24.60 12.33
C GLU A 269 -3.13 -24.32 12.93
N GLN A 270 -3.34 -23.09 13.42
CA GLN A 270 -4.59 -22.67 14.06
C GLN A 270 -5.73 -22.44 13.05
N ARG A 271 -5.46 -22.50 11.75
CA ARG A 271 -6.48 -22.39 10.70
C ARG A 271 -7.52 -23.53 10.82
N ARG A 272 -8.79 -23.19 10.59
CA ARG A 272 -9.91 -24.17 10.65
C ARG A 272 -10.91 -23.91 9.52
N THR A 273 -11.41 -25.00 8.93
CA THR A 273 -12.60 -24.94 8.08
C THR A 273 -13.83 -25.11 8.97
N VAL A 274 -14.70 -24.11 9.02
CA VAL A 274 -15.84 -24.03 9.94
C VAL A 274 -17.16 -23.81 9.19
N ARG A 275 -18.30 -24.03 9.84
CA ARG A 275 -19.63 -23.94 9.20
C ARG A 275 -20.52 -22.95 9.94
N GLY A 276 -20.96 -21.91 9.23
CA GLY A 276 -21.90 -20.90 9.72
C GLY A 276 -21.30 -19.92 10.73
N ALA A 277 -22.08 -18.91 11.07
CA ALA A 277 -21.67 -17.76 11.89
C ALA A 277 -21.21 -18.15 13.30
N GLN A 278 -21.91 -19.09 13.95
CA GLN A 278 -21.61 -19.48 15.33
C GLN A 278 -20.19 -20.09 15.44
N ALA A 279 -19.80 -20.92 14.48
CA ALA A 279 -18.47 -21.53 14.45
C ALA A 279 -17.36 -20.50 14.13
N LEU A 280 -17.66 -19.44 13.37
CA LEU A 280 -16.76 -18.30 13.18
C LEU A 280 -16.54 -17.54 14.50
N ALA A 281 -17.63 -17.26 15.25
CA ALA A 281 -17.55 -16.60 16.55
C ALA A 281 -16.79 -17.45 17.60
N GLU A 282 -16.99 -18.75 17.59
CA GLU A 282 -16.23 -19.68 18.45
C GLU A 282 -14.74 -19.69 18.13
N PHE A 283 -14.38 -19.69 16.83
CA PHE A 283 -12.99 -19.59 16.39
C PHE A 283 -12.35 -18.27 16.85
N HIS A 284 -13.05 -17.14 16.70
CA HIS A 284 -12.55 -15.82 17.13
C HIS A 284 -12.25 -15.81 18.62
N ARG A 285 -13.17 -16.32 19.45
CA ARG A 285 -12.98 -16.38 20.91
C ARG A 285 -11.85 -17.35 21.32
N ASP A 286 -11.77 -18.51 20.68
CA ASP A 286 -10.74 -19.51 20.96
C ASP A 286 -9.35 -18.96 20.67
N VAL A 287 -9.15 -18.35 19.50
CA VAL A 287 -7.88 -17.72 19.16
C VAL A 287 -7.55 -16.55 20.09
N LEU A 288 -8.54 -15.73 20.48
CA LEU A 288 -8.33 -14.63 21.42
C LEU A 288 -7.85 -15.16 22.79
N ALA A 289 -8.44 -16.24 23.29
CA ALA A 289 -8.08 -16.83 24.57
C ALA A 289 -6.62 -17.36 24.60
N HIS A 290 -6.10 -17.82 23.45
CA HIS A 290 -4.75 -18.38 23.33
C HIS A 290 -3.76 -17.41 22.63
N ARG A 291 -4.17 -16.16 22.35
CA ARG A 291 -3.33 -15.16 21.64
C ARG A 291 -1.96 -14.96 22.28
N ALA A 292 -1.90 -14.93 23.61
CA ALA A 292 -0.66 -14.73 24.36
C ALA A 292 0.36 -15.87 24.17
N GLU A 293 -0.11 -17.08 23.90
CA GLU A 293 0.70 -18.28 23.73
C GLU A 293 1.34 -18.38 22.34
N LEU A 294 0.82 -17.61 21.37
CA LEU A 294 1.36 -17.59 20.02
C LEU A 294 2.78 -16.99 19.98
N PRO A 295 3.71 -17.60 19.23
CA PRO A 295 5.08 -17.10 19.12
C PRO A 295 5.20 -15.79 18.33
N PHE A 296 4.13 -15.30 17.73
CA PHE A 296 4.04 -14.09 16.91
C PHE A 296 2.82 -13.25 17.28
N GLU A 297 2.79 -12.01 16.77
CA GLU A 297 1.65 -11.11 16.97
C GLU A 297 0.56 -11.29 15.90
N ILE A 298 -0.69 -11.18 16.35
CA ILE A 298 -1.88 -11.16 15.51
C ILE A 298 -2.80 -10.00 15.96
N ASP A 299 -3.51 -9.36 15.02
CA ASP A 299 -4.45 -8.28 15.32
C ASP A 299 -5.93 -8.70 15.17
N GLY A 300 -6.18 -9.98 14.93
CA GLY A 300 -7.50 -10.56 14.73
C GLY A 300 -7.47 -11.91 14.05
N VAL A 301 -8.57 -12.23 13.40
CA VAL A 301 -8.73 -13.39 12.51
C VAL A 301 -9.24 -12.94 11.15
N VAL A 302 -9.11 -13.78 10.15
CA VAL A 302 -9.68 -13.56 8.81
C VAL A 302 -10.63 -14.70 8.50
N TYR A 303 -11.81 -14.35 8.02
CA TYR A 303 -12.79 -15.28 7.48
C TYR A 303 -12.82 -15.19 5.97
N LYS A 304 -12.83 -16.32 5.29
CA LYS A 304 -13.01 -16.42 3.84
C LYS A 304 -14.08 -17.46 3.53
N VAL A 305 -14.97 -17.19 2.61
CA VAL A 305 -15.87 -18.22 2.09
C VAL A 305 -15.02 -19.32 1.47
N ASP A 306 -15.20 -20.58 1.90
CA ASP A 306 -14.32 -21.68 1.48
C ASP A 306 -14.42 -21.97 -0.02
N SER A 307 -15.63 -22.05 -0.58
CA SER A 307 -15.89 -22.40 -1.98
C SER A 307 -15.53 -21.27 -2.96
N TYR A 308 -14.65 -21.53 -3.92
CA TYR A 308 -14.29 -20.56 -4.97
C TYR A 308 -15.46 -20.24 -5.92
N SER A 309 -16.42 -21.15 -6.11
CA SER A 309 -17.62 -20.85 -6.88
C SER A 309 -18.49 -19.81 -6.19
N GLN A 310 -18.62 -19.88 -4.86
CA GLN A 310 -19.34 -18.88 -4.06
C GLN A 310 -18.55 -17.57 -3.97
N GLN A 311 -17.21 -17.59 -3.87
CA GLN A 311 -16.39 -16.39 -3.92
C GLN A 311 -16.57 -15.62 -5.24
N ARG A 312 -16.62 -16.34 -6.37
CA ARG A 312 -16.89 -15.73 -7.69
C ARG A 312 -18.30 -15.12 -7.77
N ALA A 313 -19.30 -15.76 -7.20
CA ALA A 313 -20.67 -15.24 -7.14
C ALA A 313 -20.78 -13.96 -6.29
N LEU A 314 -20.07 -13.91 -5.16
CA LEU A 314 -20.02 -12.75 -4.27
C LEU A 314 -19.23 -11.57 -4.87
N GLY A 315 -18.16 -11.83 -5.60
CA GLY A 315 -17.36 -10.81 -6.28
C GLY A 315 -16.67 -9.83 -5.33
N PHE A 316 -16.55 -8.57 -5.80
CA PHE A 316 -15.78 -7.53 -5.15
C PHE A 316 -16.59 -6.21 -5.06
N ILE A 317 -16.26 -5.35 -4.11
CA ILE A 317 -16.69 -3.95 -4.04
C ILE A 317 -15.43 -3.10 -4.04
N ALA A 318 -15.25 -2.25 -5.07
CA ALA A 318 -14.06 -1.41 -5.22
C ALA A 318 -12.76 -2.21 -5.10
N ARG A 319 -12.11 -2.17 -3.92
CA ARG A 319 -10.83 -2.84 -3.66
C ARG A 319 -10.93 -3.94 -2.60
N GLU A 320 -12.14 -4.39 -2.27
CA GLU A 320 -12.38 -5.37 -1.20
C GLU A 320 -13.20 -6.55 -1.70
N PRO A 321 -12.79 -7.81 -1.40
CA PRO A 321 -13.59 -8.99 -1.69
C PRO A 321 -14.79 -9.05 -0.74
N ARG A 322 -16.00 -9.35 -1.26
CA ARG A 322 -17.20 -9.56 -0.44
C ARG A 322 -17.17 -10.86 0.35
N TRP A 323 -16.36 -11.80 -0.10
CA TRP A 323 -16.22 -13.14 0.44
C TRP A 323 -15.18 -13.28 1.54
N ALA A 324 -14.50 -12.17 1.92
CA ALA A 324 -13.52 -12.17 3.00
C ALA A 324 -13.76 -11.00 3.97
N CYS A 325 -13.45 -11.24 5.24
CA CYS A 325 -13.59 -10.27 6.31
C CYS A 325 -12.47 -10.44 7.34
N ALA A 326 -11.84 -9.35 7.76
CA ALA A 326 -10.94 -9.29 8.89
C ALA A 326 -11.74 -8.91 10.14
N HIS A 327 -11.81 -9.81 11.12
CA HIS A 327 -12.46 -9.59 12.41
C HIS A 327 -11.38 -9.36 13.47
N LYS A 328 -11.20 -8.09 13.82
CA LYS A 328 -10.15 -7.67 14.75
C LYS A 328 -10.48 -7.98 16.19
N TYR A 329 -9.45 -7.99 17.04
CA TYR A 329 -9.60 -8.04 18.48
C TYR A 329 -9.78 -6.63 19.08
N PRO A 330 -10.42 -6.51 20.26
CA PRO A 330 -10.41 -5.25 20.99
C PRO A 330 -8.98 -4.78 21.16
N PRO A 331 -8.70 -3.49 20.92
CA PRO A 331 -7.36 -2.94 21.17
C PRO A 331 -7.04 -3.05 22.66
N GLU A 332 -5.76 -3.30 22.95
CA GLU A 332 -5.27 -3.28 24.32
C GLU A 332 -5.47 -1.91 24.95
N GLU A 333 -5.91 -1.87 26.21
CA GLU A 333 -6.07 -0.66 26.99
C GLU A 333 -5.08 -0.62 28.16
N ALA A 334 -4.53 0.56 28.42
CA ALA A 334 -3.66 0.78 29.58
C ALA A 334 -4.01 2.10 30.28
N LEU A 335 -3.66 2.19 31.57
CA LEU A 335 -3.85 3.41 32.36
C LEU A 335 -2.61 4.29 32.26
N SER A 336 -2.82 5.59 32.01
CA SER A 336 -1.78 6.61 32.08
C SER A 336 -2.32 7.89 32.69
N VAL A 337 -1.43 8.88 32.90
CA VAL A 337 -1.78 10.19 33.45
C VAL A 337 -1.46 11.26 32.43
N VAL A 338 -2.37 12.21 32.23
CA VAL A 338 -2.18 13.38 31.36
C VAL A 338 -1.33 14.42 32.07
N GLN A 339 -0.09 14.57 31.65
CA GLN A 339 0.85 15.52 32.24
C GLN A 339 0.64 16.95 31.72
N ALA A 340 0.31 17.07 30.43
CA ALA A 340 0.07 18.33 29.73
C ALA A 340 -0.79 18.11 28.49
N ILE A 341 -1.35 19.16 27.91
CA ILE A 341 -1.97 19.16 26.60
C ILE A 341 -1.31 20.24 25.76
N ASP A 342 -0.54 19.83 24.76
CA ASP A 342 0.09 20.72 23.79
C ASP A 342 -0.79 20.85 22.55
N VAL A 343 -0.48 21.79 21.65
CA VAL A 343 -1.13 21.92 20.37
C VAL A 343 -0.13 21.76 19.23
N GLN A 344 -0.55 21.07 18.18
CA GLN A 344 0.18 20.92 16.92
C GLN A 344 -0.54 21.68 15.82
N VAL A 345 0.22 22.36 14.94
CA VAL A 345 -0.33 23.10 13.81
C VAL A 345 -0.10 22.29 12.53
N GLY A 346 -1.18 21.86 11.92
CA GLY A 346 -1.16 21.09 10.68
C GLY A 346 -0.97 21.97 9.43
N ARG A 347 -0.79 21.35 8.29
CA ARG A 347 -0.56 21.99 6.98
C ARG A 347 -1.61 23.05 6.62
N THR A 348 -2.87 22.77 6.90
CA THR A 348 -4.01 23.68 6.61
C THR A 348 -4.31 24.65 7.77
N GLY A 349 -3.37 24.83 8.67
CA GLY A 349 -3.55 25.67 9.86
C GLY A 349 -4.31 25.01 11.01
N ARG A 350 -4.88 23.82 10.85
CA ARG A 350 -5.62 23.11 11.89
C ARG A 350 -4.77 22.98 13.16
N VAL A 351 -5.29 23.46 14.29
CA VAL A 351 -4.66 23.39 15.60
C VAL A 351 -5.23 22.20 16.34
N THR A 352 -4.43 21.13 16.43
CA THR A 352 -4.85 19.86 17.02
C THR A 352 -4.26 19.71 18.42
N PRO A 353 -5.07 19.55 19.48
CA PRO A 353 -4.57 19.28 20.82
C PRO A 353 -4.05 17.83 20.91
N VAL A 354 -2.92 17.68 21.63
CA VAL A 354 -2.24 16.40 21.86
C VAL A 354 -1.94 16.27 23.34
N ALA A 355 -2.45 15.22 23.96
CA ALA A 355 -2.14 14.90 25.35
C ALA A 355 -0.70 14.36 25.47
N ARG A 356 0.08 14.94 26.40
CA ARG A 356 1.33 14.38 26.89
C ARG A 356 1.03 13.45 28.06
N LEU A 357 1.43 12.21 27.92
CA LEU A 357 1.11 11.13 28.86
C LEU A 357 2.36 10.70 29.63
N VAL A 358 2.17 10.25 30.87
CA VAL A 358 3.18 9.39 31.48
C VAL A 358 3.39 8.21 30.55
N PRO A 359 4.62 7.89 30.13
CA PRO A 359 4.85 6.80 29.18
C PRO A 359 4.25 5.49 29.69
N VAL A 360 3.43 4.86 28.86
CA VAL A 360 2.75 3.60 29.16
C VAL A 360 2.89 2.62 28.01
N PHE A 361 3.14 1.36 28.31
CA PHE A 361 3.21 0.31 27.32
C PHE A 361 1.80 -0.20 27.00
N VAL A 362 1.40 -0.14 25.72
CA VAL A 362 0.08 -0.59 25.25
C VAL A 362 0.16 -0.98 23.77
N GLY A 363 -0.40 -2.13 23.41
CA GLY A 363 -0.42 -2.63 22.05
C GLY A 363 0.99 -2.75 21.45
N GLY A 364 1.95 -3.29 22.22
CA GLY A 364 3.31 -3.55 21.75
C GLY A 364 4.22 -2.32 21.61
N VAL A 365 3.80 -1.12 22.08
CA VAL A 365 4.61 0.11 22.02
C VAL A 365 4.48 0.96 23.27
N THR A 366 5.50 1.78 23.55
CA THR A 366 5.40 2.79 24.61
C THR A 366 4.75 4.05 24.05
N VAL A 367 3.57 4.39 24.60
CA VAL A 367 2.81 5.58 24.25
C VAL A 367 3.08 6.69 25.25
N SER A 368 3.54 7.85 24.76
CA SER A 368 3.76 9.08 25.53
C SER A 368 2.92 10.26 25.04
N ASN A 369 2.23 10.09 23.89
CA ASN A 369 1.38 11.13 23.32
C ASN A 369 0.11 10.48 22.74
N ALA A 370 -1.05 11.15 22.88
CA ALA A 370 -2.29 10.74 22.26
C ALA A 370 -3.02 11.94 21.64
N THR A 371 -3.60 11.75 20.46
CA THR A 371 -4.38 12.83 19.83
C THR A 371 -5.70 13.05 20.58
N LEU A 372 -6.09 14.32 20.68
CA LEU A 372 -7.37 14.74 21.25
C LEU A 372 -8.31 15.33 20.18
N HIS A 373 -7.94 15.20 18.92
CA HIS A 373 -8.69 15.61 17.73
C HIS A 373 -9.01 17.11 17.69
N ASN A 374 -9.83 17.62 18.64
CA ASN A 374 -10.23 19.04 18.76
C ASN A 374 -10.67 19.37 20.19
N GLU A 375 -11.04 20.63 20.44
CA GLU A 375 -11.48 21.09 21.75
C GLU A 375 -12.82 20.45 22.19
N ASP A 376 -13.72 20.17 21.26
CA ASP A 376 -15.01 19.55 21.57
C ASP A 376 -14.84 18.14 22.10
N HIS A 377 -13.92 17.36 21.52
CA HIS A 377 -13.60 16.03 22.00
C HIS A 377 -13.02 16.04 23.42
N ILE A 378 -12.22 17.05 23.78
CA ILE A 378 -11.72 17.23 25.16
C ILE A 378 -12.90 17.47 26.12
N LYS A 379 -13.88 18.30 25.71
CA LYS A 379 -15.09 18.59 26.49
C LYS A 379 -15.99 17.35 26.60
N GLU A 380 -16.17 16.58 25.51
CA GLU A 380 -16.94 15.33 25.51
C GLU A 380 -16.35 14.29 26.44
N LEU A 381 -15.02 14.16 26.48
CA LEU A 381 -14.30 13.28 27.41
C LEU A 381 -14.36 13.80 28.86
N GLY A 382 -14.67 15.08 29.07
CA GLY A 382 -14.53 15.74 30.39
C GLY A 382 -13.10 15.72 30.91
N LEU A 383 -12.10 15.78 29.99
CA LEU A 383 -10.69 15.61 30.26
C LEU A 383 -10.07 16.88 30.85
N LEU A 384 -9.32 16.69 31.92
CA LEU A 384 -8.53 17.74 32.60
C LEU A 384 -7.05 17.33 32.63
N ILE A 385 -6.15 18.30 32.65
CA ILE A 385 -4.71 18.04 32.83
C ILE A 385 -4.49 17.55 34.27
N GLY A 386 -3.85 16.41 34.42
CA GLY A 386 -3.67 15.68 35.67
C GLY A 386 -4.54 14.43 35.79
N ASP A 387 -5.53 14.25 34.92
CA ASP A 387 -6.42 13.07 34.95
C ASP A 387 -5.69 11.76 34.67
N THR A 388 -6.16 10.72 35.38
CA THR A 388 -5.88 9.34 34.96
C THR A 388 -6.82 8.96 33.82
N VAL A 389 -6.27 8.45 32.75
CA VAL A 389 -6.99 8.13 31.51
C VAL A 389 -6.73 6.70 31.07
N VAL A 390 -7.70 6.14 30.34
CA VAL A 390 -7.53 4.88 29.61
C VAL A 390 -7.03 5.23 28.20
N VAL A 391 -5.89 4.66 27.83
CA VAL A 391 -5.23 4.85 26.53
C VAL A 391 -5.31 3.55 25.74
N ARG A 392 -5.61 3.65 24.45
CA ARG A 392 -5.51 2.54 23.49
C ARG A 392 -4.88 2.99 22.18
N ARG A 393 -4.59 2.04 21.32
CA ARG A 393 -4.15 2.33 19.94
C ARG A 393 -5.28 2.02 18.97
N ALA A 394 -5.90 3.05 18.39
CA ALA A 394 -6.92 2.87 17.37
C ALA A 394 -6.35 2.19 16.13
N GLY A 395 -6.91 1.05 15.74
CA GLY A 395 -6.45 0.27 14.59
C GLY A 395 -5.00 -0.21 14.71
N ASP A 396 -4.48 -0.36 15.93
CA ASP A 396 -3.09 -0.68 16.26
C ASP A 396 -2.03 0.34 15.74
N VAL A 397 -2.46 1.55 15.41
CA VAL A 397 -1.59 2.59 14.84
C VAL A 397 -1.60 3.88 15.65
N ILE A 398 -2.77 4.47 15.89
CA ILE A 398 -2.89 5.83 16.46
C ILE A 398 -3.26 5.76 17.94
N PRO A 399 -2.42 6.30 18.88
CA PRO A 399 -2.79 6.41 20.29
C PRO A 399 -3.92 7.40 20.48
N GLU A 400 -4.94 6.99 21.25
CA GLU A 400 -6.08 7.82 21.62
C GLU A 400 -6.48 7.61 23.10
N ILE A 401 -7.11 8.62 23.67
CA ILE A 401 -7.72 8.54 25.00
C ILE A 401 -9.16 8.08 24.83
N VAL A 402 -9.49 6.92 25.45
CA VAL A 402 -10.85 6.32 25.36
C VAL A 402 -11.80 6.99 26.34
N ARG A 403 -11.33 7.20 27.58
CA ARG A 403 -12.13 7.78 28.68
C ARG A 403 -11.25 8.23 29.83
N VAL A 404 -11.80 9.11 30.65
CA VAL A 404 -11.22 9.53 31.92
C VAL A 404 -11.66 8.55 33.02
N VAL A 405 -10.76 8.25 33.96
CA VAL A 405 -11.06 7.45 35.18
C VAL A 405 -11.37 8.42 36.30
N ILE A 406 -12.65 8.82 36.41
CA ILE A 406 -13.12 9.86 37.33
C ILE A 406 -12.77 9.55 38.79
N ASP A 407 -12.88 8.28 39.19
CA ASP A 407 -12.59 7.83 40.58
C ASP A 407 -11.11 8.02 40.97
N LYS A 408 -10.22 8.24 39.97
CA LYS A 408 -8.78 8.48 40.18
C LYS A 408 -8.38 9.92 39.93
N ARG A 409 -9.34 10.85 39.76
CA ARG A 409 -9.06 12.27 39.49
C ARG A 409 -8.45 12.94 40.74
N PRO A 410 -7.25 13.55 40.60
CA PRO A 410 -6.66 14.32 41.71
C PRO A 410 -7.44 15.65 41.93
N GLU A 411 -7.24 16.27 43.11
CA GLU A 411 -7.89 17.54 43.45
C GLU A 411 -7.32 18.75 42.64
N ASN A 412 -6.09 18.66 42.18
CA ASN A 412 -5.35 19.77 41.53
C ASN A 412 -5.30 19.70 40.00
N VAL A 413 -6.37 19.18 39.36
CA VAL A 413 -6.50 19.12 37.89
C VAL A 413 -6.78 20.51 37.30
N GLN A 414 -6.35 20.72 36.05
CA GLN A 414 -6.53 21.99 35.34
C GLN A 414 -7.27 21.79 34.00
N PRO A 415 -8.21 22.68 33.65
CA PRO A 415 -8.84 22.63 32.36
C PRO A 415 -7.85 23.04 31.24
N PHE A 416 -7.97 22.38 30.09
CA PHE A 416 -7.31 22.84 28.89
C PHE A 416 -8.10 23.99 28.26
N VAL A 417 -7.39 25.02 27.82
CA VAL A 417 -7.95 26.15 27.06
C VAL A 417 -7.24 26.22 25.72
N MET A 418 -8.00 26.18 24.63
CA MET A 418 -7.43 26.34 23.28
C MET A 418 -6.79 27.71 23.16
N PRO A 419 -5.51 27.80 22.72
CA PRO A 419 -4.85 29.09 22.56
C PRO A 419 -5.52 29.94 21.48
N SER A 420 -5.76 31.21 21.77
CA SER A 420 -6.26 32.20 20.80
C SER A 420 -5.17 32.74 19.87
N VAL A 421 -3.92 32.42 20.16
CA VAL A 421 -2.72 32.83 19.42
C VAL A 421 -1.90 31.58 19.09
N CYS A 422 -1.45 31.46 17.86
CA CYS A 422 -0.63 30.33 17.43
C CYS A 422 0.72 30.33 18.16
N PRO A 423 1.10 29.24 18.85
CA PRO A 423 2.35 29.18 19.61
C PRO A 423 3.59 29.18 18.71
N ILE A 424 3.43 28.93 17.40
CA ILE A 424 4.53 28.84 16.42
C ILE A 424 4.81 30.18 15.75
N CYS A 425 3.79 30.94 15.34
CA CYS A 425 3.95 32.14 14.52
C CYS A 425 3.32 33.42 15.13
N GLY A 426 2.59 33.30 16.24
CA GLY A 426 1.94 34.45 16.87
C GLY A 426 0.66 34.94 16.15
N SER A 427 0.26 34.35 15.04
CA SER A 427 -0.98 34.71 14.34
C SER A 427 -2.23 34.25 15.13
N ALA A 428 -3.37 34.88 14.87
CA ALA A 428 -4.62 34.49 15.51
C ALA A 428 -4.99 33.01 15.23
N VAL A 429 -5.56 32.38 16.24
CA VAL A 429 -6.22 31.07 16.09
C VAL A 429 -7.72 31.33 16.14
N VAL A 430 -8.41 31.02 15.05
CA VAL A 430 -9.84 31.24 14.89
C VAL A 430 -10.56 29.90 14.71
N ARG A 431 -11.84 29.89 15.08
CA ARG A 431 -12.74 28.76 14.84
C ARG A 431 -14.02 29.33 14.23
N ASP A 432 -14.37 28.81 13.06
CA ASP A 432 -15.65 29.14 12.42
C ASP A 432 -16.81 28.46 13.17
N GLU A 433 -17.98 29.11 13.23
CA GLU A 433 -19.13 28.60 14.00
C GLU A 433 -19.61 27.22 13.51
N GLU A 434 -19.44 26.93 12.22
CA GLU A 434 -19.82 25.66 11.60
C GLU A 434 -18.70 24.59 11.66
N GLU A 435 -17.49 24.95 12.07
CA GLU A 435 -16.34 24.02 12.14
C GLU A 435 -16.03 23.58 13.58
N LYS A 436 -15.64 22.31 13.73
CA LYS A 436 -15.16 21.77 15.01
C LYS A 436 -13.68 22.11 15.27
N ASP A 437 -12.96 22.53 14.24
CA ASP A 437 -11.51 22.69 14.29
C ASP A 437 -11.12 24.16 14.40
N SER A 438 -10.24 24.47 15.35
CA SER A 438 -9.57 25.76 15.44
C SER A 438 -8.40 25.84 14.46
N ARG A 439 -8.13 27.02 13.89
CA ARG A 439 -7.11 27.22 12.85
C ARG A 439 -6.23 28.43 13.09
N CYS A 440 -4.93 28.25 12.85
CA CYS A 440 -3.98 29.33 12.74
C CYS A 440 -4.14 30.03 11.38
N THR A 441 -4.35 31.34 11.40
CA THR A 441 -4.53 32.18 10.22
C THR A 441 -3.23 32.55 9.50
N GLY A 442 -2.08 32.12 10.02
CA GLY A 442 -0.75 32.53 9.54
C GLY A 442 -0.36 31.99 8.15
N GLY A 443 -1.07 31.00 7.59
CA GLY A 443 -0.76 30.45 6.26
C GLY A 443 0.72 30.10 6.09
N LEU A 444 1.32 30.46 4.97
CA LEU A 444 2.73 30.23 4.68
C LEU A 444 3.69 31.10 5.53
N VAL A 445 3.20 32.11 6.25
CA VAL A 445 3.98 32.85 7.24
C VAL A 445 4.27 31.99 8.46
N CYS A 446 3.37 31.05 8.79
CA CYS A 446 3.57 30.12 9.87
C CYS A 446 4.61 29.04 9.46
N PRO A 447 5.77 28.95 10.15
CA PRO A 447 6.81 27.96 9.80
C PRO A 447 6.28 26.50 9.77
N ALA A 448 5.38 26.15 10.68
CA ALA A 448 4.79 24.82 10.71
C ALA A 448 3.94 24.52 9.47
N GLN A 449 3.09 25.45 9.05
CA GLN A 449 2.27 25.31 7.84
C GLN A 449 3.15 25.27 6.58
N ARG A 450 4.15 26.14 6.51
CA ARG A 450 5.14 26.20 5.42
C ARG A 450 5.87 24.87 5.26
N LYS A 451 6.50 24.36 6.31
CA LYS A 451 7.21 23.08 6.29
C LYS A 451 6.32 21.95 5.77
N LEU A 452 5.14 21.79 6.34
CA LEU A 452 4.21 20.72 5.94
C LEU A 452 3.67 20.87 4.52
N SER A 453 3.51 22.12 4.03
CA SER A 453 3.11 22.38 2.64
C SER A 453 4.21 21.99 1.65
N LEU A 454 5.48 22.31 1.98
CA LEU A 454 6.63 21.91 1.17
C LEU A 454 6.84 20.39 1.16
N VAL A 455 6.70 19.74 2.32
CA VAL A 455 6.74 18.26 2.41
C VAL A 455 5.63 17.63 1.58
N HIS A 456 4.40 18.18 1.66
CA HIS A 456 3.29 17.71 0.84
C HIS A 456 3.56 17.88 -0.66
N PHE A 457 4.08 19.03 -1.06
CA PHE A 457 4.42 19.32 -2.45
C PHE A 457 5.47 18.33 -2.99
N ALA A 458 6.51 18.03 -2.20
CA ALA A 458 7.60 17.14 -2.59
C ALA A 458 7.22 15.65 -2.59
N GLN A 459 6.19 15.25 -1.85
CA GLN A 459 5.86 13.84 -1.64
C GLN A 459 5.60 13.08 -2.94
N ARG A 460 5.78 11.73 -2.90
CA ARG A 460 5.69 10.82 -4.04
C ARG A 460 4.39 10.90 -4.85
N ARG A 461 3.25 11.14 -4.18
CA ARG A 461 1.93 11.26 -4.82
C ARG A 461 1.67 12.64 -5.41
N ALA A 462 2.43 13.64 -5.00
CA ALA A 462 2.42 15.01 -5.53
C ALA A 462 3.49 15.17 -6.61
N MET A 463 4.51 15.99 -6.42
CA MET A 463 5.57 16.19 -7.43
C MET A 463 6.58 15.04 -7.47
N GLY A 464 6.73 14.25 -6.39
CA GLY A 464 7.56 13.05 -6.36
C GLY A 464 9.06 13.36 -6.36
N ILE A 465 9.49 14.30 -5.54
CA ILE A 465 10.89 14.73 -5.42
C ILE A 465 11.60 13.83 -4.41
N ASP A 466 12.27 12.80 -4.89
CA ASP A 466 13.00 11.87 -4.04
C ASP A 466 14.18 12.59 -3.36
N GLY A 467 14.38 12.33 -2.06
CA GLY A 467 15.43 12.98 -1.26
C GLY A 467 14.98 14.27 -0.55
N LEU A 468 13.86 14.89 -0.95
CA LEU A 468 13.29 16.08 -0.30
C LEU A 468 12.25 15.68 0.76
N GLY A 469 12.67 14.91 1.77
CA GLY A 469 11.82 14.51 2.89
C GLY A 469 11.76 15.56 4.00
N GLU A 470 10.96 15.28 5.05
CA GLU A 470 10.67 16.21 6.14
C GLU A 470 11.93 16.85 6.78
N LYS A 471 12.95 16.05 7.11
CA LYS A 471 14.21 16.54 7.70
C LYS A 471 14.97 17.49 6.77
N MET A 472 14.95 17.22 5.46
CA MET A 472 15.61 18.07 4.48
C MET A 472 14.86 19.39 4.33
N VAL A 473 13.54 19.34 4.23
CA VAL A 473 12.68 20.53 4.20
C VAL A 473 12.87 21.37 5.47
N ASP A 474 12.97 20.73 6.65
CA ASP A 474 13.23 21.43 7.90
C ASP A 474 14.53 22.22 7.85
N MET A 475 15.64 21.59 7.47
CA MET A 475 16.94 22.25 7.35
C MET A 475 16.92 23.42 6.34
N LEU A 476 16.26 23.23 5.20
CA LEU A 476 16.18 24.26 4.14
C LEU A 476 15.29 25.44 4.56
N VAL A 477 14.21 25.20 5.27
CA VAL A 477 13.33 26.26 5.81
C VAL A 477 14.04 27.03 6.94
N GLU A 478 14.77 26.35 7.82
CA GLU A 478 15.54 26.97 8.90
C GLU A 478 16.69 27.85 8.37
N LYS A 479 17.26 27.47 7.24
CA LYS A 479 18.27 28.30 6.54
C LYS A 479 17.65 29.33 5.59
N GLU A 480 16.33 29.52 5.63
CA GLU A 480 15.59 30.48 4.79
C GLU A 480 15.75 30.26 3.27
N LEU A 481 16.16 29.06 2.83
CA LEU A 481 16.31 28.69 1.43
C LEU A 481 14.97 28.32 0.78
N LEU A 482 13.97 27.89 1.57
CA LEU A 482 12.63 27.56 1.10
C LEU A 482 11.57 28.39 1.82
N LYS A 483 10.88 29.23 1.07
CA LYS A 483 9.71 30.04 1.52
C LYS A 483 8.43 29.60 0.82
N THR A 484 8.53 29.24 -0.45
CA THR A 484 7.44 28.75 -1.29
C THR A 484 7.85 27.46 -2.02
N PRO A 485 6.90 26.69 -2.58
CA PRO A 485 7.23 25.55 -3.43
C PRO A 485 8.08 25.90 -4.65
N ALA A 486 8.02 27.14 -5.18
CA ALA A 486 8.81 27.55 -6.33
C ALA A 486 10.32 27.63 -6.00
N ASP A 487 10.67 27.92 -4.73
CA ASP A 487 12.07 27.98 -4.31
C ASP A 487 12.78 26.62 -4.40
N ILE A 488 12.03 25.52 -4.37
CA ILE A 488 12.60 24.18 -4.56
C ILE A 488 13.34 24.08 -5.89
N TYR A 489 12.79 24.68 -6.95
CA TYR A 489 13.36 24.64 -8.30
C TYR A 489 14.50 25.63 -8.52
N ARG A 490 14.79 26.48 -7.52
CA ARG A 490 15.90 27.46 -7.49
C ARG A 490 17.11 26.96 -6.69
N LEU A 491 16.99 25.78 -6.03
CA LEU A 491 18.09 25.21 -5.26
C LEU A 491 19.26 24.83 -6.16
N THR A 492 20.48 25.03 -5.65
CA THR A 492 21.71 24.66 -6.34
C THR A 492 22.50 23.61 -5.57
N VAL A 493 23.40 22.88 -6.27
CA VAL A 493 24.28 21.87 -5.64
C VAL A 493 25.13 22.50 -4.56
N GLU A 494 25.64 23.75 -4.80
CA GLU A 494 26.47 24.49 -3.86
C GLU A 494 25.73 24.76 -2.55
N GLN A 495 24.51 25.27 -2.62
CA GLN A 495 23.66 25.53 -1.44
C GLN A 495 23.38 24.25 -0.63
N LEU A 496 23.13 23.13 -1.34
CA LEU A 496 22.85 21.85 -0.71
C LEU A 496 24.09 21.25 -0.02
N THR A 497 25.27 21.39 -0.62
CA THR A 497 26.53 20.89 -0.03
C THR A 497 26.96 21.63 1.25
N GLU A 498 26.44 22.83 1.52
CA GLU A 498 26.64 23.56 2.77
C GLU A 498 25.77 23.01 3.93
N LEU A 499 24.85 22.08 3.65
CA LEU A 499 24.01 21.47 4.68
C LEU A 499 24.76 20.34 5.41
N GLU A 500 24.47 20.16 6.69
CA GLU A 500 25.03 19.07 7.48
C GLU A 500 24.70 17.70 6.86
N ARG A 501 25.71 16.84 6.72
CA ARG A 501 25.60 15.47 6.19
C ARG A 501 25.16 15.38 4.72
N MET A 502 25.22 16.47 3.95
CA MET A 502 24.93 16.49 2.52
C MET A 502 26.23 16.50 1.72
N GLY A 503 26.60 15.34 1.16
CA GLY A 503 27.74 15.21 0.26
C GLY A 503 27.40 15.62 -1.19
N GLN A 504 28.40 15.91 -2.00
CA GLN A 504 28.25 16.38 -3.38
C GLN A 504 27.38 15.44 -4.25
N LYS A 505 27.54 14.10 -4.09
CA LYS A 505 26.73 13.13 -4.81
C LYS A 505 25.24 13.17 -4.41
N SER A 506 24.96 13.29 -3.11
CA SER A 506 23.57 13.38 -2.61
C SER A 506 22.90 14.68 -3.03
N ALA A 507 23.65 15.80 -3.03
CA ALA A 507 23.18 17.09 -3.51
C ALA A 507 22.85 17.01 -5.02
N ALA A 508 23.75 16.45 -5.84
CA ALA A 508 23.52 16.26 -7.29
C ALA A 508 22.28 15.38 -7.56
N ASN A 509 22.10 14.26 -6.84
CA ASN A 509 20.94 13.38 -6.99
C ASN A 509 19.63 14.11 -6.63
N LEU A 510 19.64 14.96 -5.58
CA LEU A 510 18.47 15.74 -5.21
C LEU A 510 18.13 16.78 -6.30
N ILE A 511 19.10 17.48 -6.86
CA ILE A 511 18.87 18.43 -7.97
C ILE A 511 18.33 17.69 -9.20
N GLU A 512 18.86 16.50 -9.53
CA GLU A 512 18.34 15.67 -10.62
C GLU A 512 16.88 15.27 -10.37
N ALA A 513 16.52 14.87 -9.14
CA ALA A 513 15.14 14.56 -8.76
C ALA A 513 14.22 15.78 -8.87
N ILE A 514 14.70 16.98 -8.50
CA ILE A 514 13.97 18.25 -8.64
C ILE A 514 13.74 18.54 -10.12
N GLU A 515 14.75 18.47 -10.97
CA GLU A 515 14.62 18.71 -12.42
C GLU A 515 13.65 17.71 -13.07
N LYS A 516 13.76 16.42 -12.74
CA LYS A 516 12.84 15.39 -13.23
C LYS A 516 11.38 15.63 -12.82
N SER A 517 11.15 16.23 -11.66
CA SER A 517 9.80 16.52 -11.16
C SER A 517 9.08 17.63 -11.93
N LYS A 518 9.80 18.42 -12.76
CA LYS A 518 9.20 19.45 -13.61
C LYS A 518 8.25 18.86 -14.65
N GLU A 519 8.53 17.64 -15.15
CA GLU A 519 7.60 16.90 -16.00
C GLU A 519 6.62 16.10 -15.14
N THR A 520 5.37 16.54 -15.10
CA THR A 520 4.32 15.97 -14.24
C THR A 520 2.99 15.80 -14.99
N THR A 521 1.87 15.72 -14.28
CA THR A 521 0.51 15.77 -14.85
C THR A 521 -0.28 16.87 -14.15
N LEU A 522 -1.29 17.44 -14.84
CA LEU A 522 -2.17 18.46 -14.22
C LEU A 522 -2.82 17.95 -12.93
N ALA A 523 -3.21 16.67 -12.88
CA ALA A 523 -3.77 16.05 -11.69
C ALA A 523 -2.79 16.05 -10.49
N ARG A 524 -1.54 15.64 -10.73
CA ARG A 524 -0.50 15.64 -9.68
C ARG A 524 -0.14 17.04 -9.24
N PHE A 525 -0.07 17.98 -10.19
CA PHE A 525 0.19 19.38 -9.90
C PHE A 525 -0.94 19.99 -9.04
N ALA A 526 -2.21 19.81 -9.43
CA ALA A 526 -3.37 20.29 -8.66
C ALA A 526 -3.39 19.69 -7.24
N PHE A 527 -3.05 18.41 -7.08
CA PHE A 527 -2.90 17.79 -5.77
C PHE A 527 -1.72 18.37 -4.98
N ALA A 528 -0.58 18.63 -5.65
CA ALA A 528 0.62 19.18 -5.03
C ALA A 528 0.42 20.60 -4.48
N LEU A 529 -0.44 21.42 -5.09
CA LEU A 529 -0.82 22.75 -4.59
C LEU A 529 -1.42 22.70 -3.18
N GLY A 530 -1.90 21.53 -2.75
CA GLY A 530 -2.38 21.32 -1.40
C GLY A 530 -3.65 22.08 -1.04
N ILE A 531 -4.49 22.37 -2.04
CA ILE A 531 -5.80 23.02 -1.87
C ILE A 531 -6.62 22.21 -0.86
N ARG A 532 -7.26 22.91 0.05
CA ARG A 532 -8.07 22.28 1.11
C ARG A 532 -9.17 21.41 0.49
N HIS A 533 -9.42 20.25 1.06
CA HIS A 533 -10.36 19.22 0.61
C HIS A 533 -10.03 18.57 -0.74
N VAL A 534 -9.07 19.09 -1.52
CA VAL A 534 -8.64 18.46 -2.77
C VAL A 534 -7.72 17.28 -2.45
N GLY A 535 -8.25 16.06 -2.57
CA GLY A 535 -7.52 14.81 -2.50
C GLY A 535 -6.98 14.39 -3.88
N GLU A 536 -6.24 13.28 -3.93
CA GLU A 536 -5.66 12.73 -5.18
C GLU A 536 -6.77 12.38 -6.21
N ALA A 537 -7.89 11.79 -5.74
CA ALA A 537 -9.03 11.46 -6.60
C ALA A 537 -9.69 12.71 -7.17
N SER A 538 -10.02 13.69 -6.30
CA SER A 538 -10.64 14.96 -6.73
C SER A 538 -9.72 15.74 -7.67
N ALA A 539 -8.40 15.78 -7.42
CA ALA A 539 -7.45 16.43 -8.32
C ALA A 539 -7.42 15.80 -9.71
N ARG A 540 -7.52 14.46 -9.77
CA ARG A 540 -7.61 13.73 -11.04
C ARG A 540 -8.92 14.07 -11.78
N ASP A 541 -10.06 14.05 -11.10
CA ASP A 541 -11.34 14.31 -11.72
C ASP A 541 -11.44 15.77 -12.19
N LEU A 542 -10.89 16.73 -11.44
CA LEU A 542 -10.74 18.14 -11.83
C LEU A 542 -9.85 18.28 -13.09
N ALA A 543 -8.71 17.61 -13.12
CA ALA A 543 -7.79 17.65 -14.26
C ALA A 543 -8.41 17.04 -15.53
N LEU A 544 -9.16 15.95 -15.40
CA LEU A 544 -9.90 15.35 -16.52
C LEU A 544 -11.01 16.24 -17.05
N PHE A 545 -11.72 16.97 -16.17
CA PHE A 545 -12.82 17.85 -16.54
C PHE A 545 -12.33 19.15 -17.18
N PHE A 546 -11.43 19.88 -16.49
CA PHE A 546 -10.98 21.21 -16.94
C PHE A 546 -9.83 21.14 -17.94
N ARG A 547 -9.00 20.07 -17.93
CA ARG A 547 -7.91 19.76 -18.87
C ARG A 547 -6.76 20.75 -18.89
N THR A 548 -7.00 22.02 -18.59
CA THR A 548 -5.98 23.06 -18.52
C THR A 548 -5.99 23.73 -17.15
N LEU A 549 -4.83 24.23 -16.73
CA LEU A 549 -4.71 25.00 -15.50
C LEU A 549 -5.55 26.29 -15.55
N ASP A 550 -5.56 26.95 -16.69
CA ASP A 550 -6.29 28.23 -16.86
C ASP A 550 -7.80 28.01 -16.74
N ALA A 551 -8.34 26.92 -17.30
CA ALA A 551 -9.76 26.58 -17.15
C ALA A 551 -10.11 26.27 -15.70
N LEU A 552 -9.27 25.50 -14.99
CA LEU A 552 -9.46 25.21 -13.56
C LEU A 552 -9.35 26.48 -12.70
N ARG A 553 -8.38 27.35 -13.00
CA ARG A 553 -8.13 28.61 -12.27
C ARG A 553 -9.27 29.61 -12.43
N SER A 554 -9.91 29.66 -13.61
CA SER A 554 -11.00 30.58 -13.92
C SER A 554 -12.41 30.03 -13.66
N ALA A 555 -12.52 28.75 -13.25
CA ALA A 555 -13.79 28.09 -13.02
C ALA A 555 -14.59 28.74 -11.88
N THR A 556 -15.88 28.91 -12.05
CA THR A 556 -16.80 29.36 -10.99
C THR A 556 -17.12 28.21 -10.04
N VAL A 557 -17.75 28.50 -8.88
CA VAL A 557 -18.25 27.48 -7.95
C VAL A 557 -19.21 26.53 -8.67
N GLU A 558 -20.09 27.07 -9.50
CA GLU A 558 -21.06 26.28 -10.28
C GLU A 558 -20.38 25.38 -11.31
N ASP A 559 -19.30 25.83 -11.96
CA ASP A 559 -18.52 25.01 -12.89
C ASP A 559 -17.81 23.88 -12.16
N LEU A 560 -17.21 24.17 -11.01
CA LEU A 560 -16.54 23.18 -10.17
C LEU A 560 -17.49 22.10 -9.66
N MET A 561 -18.71 22.46 -9.29
CA MET A 561 -19.75 21.51 -8.85
C MET A 561 -20.27 20.60 -9.97
N GLN A 562 -19.91 20.83 -11.25
CA GLN A 562 -20.22 19.90 -12.34
C GLN A 562 -19.28 18.68 -12.35
N VAL A 563 -18.14 18.76 -11.66
CA VAL A 563 -17.20 17.66 -11.53
C VAL A 563 -17.75 16.60 -10.57
N HIS A 564 -17.57 15.34 -10.92
CA HIS A 564 -18.05 14.23 -10.07
C HIS A 564 -17.41 14.31 -8.67
N ASP A 565 -18.22 14.07 -7.62
CA ASP A 565 -17.83 14.12 -6.21
C ASP A 565 -17.27 15.47 -5.72
N VAL A 566 -17.50 16.55 -6.45
CA VAL A 566 -17.22 17.92 -6.02
C VAL A 566 -18.51 18.57 -5.51
N GLY A 567 -18.61 18.69 -4.17
CA GLY A 567 -19.67 19.43 -3.50
C GLY A 567 -19.29 20.90 -3.27
N GLU A 568 -20.25 21.69 -2.75
CA GLU A 568 -20.11 23.13 -2.52
C GLU A 568 -18.86 23.49 -1.69
N VAL A 569 -18.64 22.83 -0.56
CA VAL A 569 -17.47 23.06 0.33
C VAL A 569 -16.13 22.88 -0.39
N LEU A 570 -16.02 21.88 -1.26
CA LEU A 570 -14.81 21.63 -2.03
C LEU A 570 -14.67 22.68 -3.14
N ALA A 571 -15.75 23.01 -3.84
CA ALA A 571 -15.77 24.04 -4.90
C ALA A 571 -15.37 25.42 -4.34
N GLU A 572 -15.93 25.83 -3.21
CA GLU A 572 -15.57 27.05 -2.49
C GLU A 572 -14.10 27.08 -2.06
N SER A 573 -13.58 25.94 -1.57
CA SER A 573 -12.16 25.83 -1.19
C SER A 573 -11.22 26.03 -2.38
N ILE A 574 -11.58 25.49 -3.56
CA ILE A 574 -10.82 25.67 -4.79
C ILE A 574 -10.87 27.13 -5.24
N ARG A 575 -12.07 27.71 -5.21
CA ARG A 575 -12.25 29.11 -5.61
C ARG A 575 -11.47 30.06 -4.70
N ALA A 576 -11.61 29.90 -3.36
CA ALA A 576 -10.87 30.69 -2.38
C ALA A 576 -9.34 30.57 -2.56
N PHE A 577 -8.83 29.41 -2.95
CA PHE A 577 -7.41 29.23 -3.22
C PHE A 577 -6.96 30.08 -4.43
N PHE A 578 -7.72 30.08 -5.54
CA PHE A 578 -7.38 30.83 -6.74
C PHE A 578 -7.82 32.31 -6.69
N ASP A 579 -8.67 32.72 -5.75
CA ASP A 579 -8.97 34.13 -5.50
C ASP A 579 -7.86 34.80 -4.70
N GLU A 580 -7.01 34.05 -4.00
CA GLU A 580 -5.89 34.58 -3.24
C GLU A 580 -4.72 34.96 -4.16
N PRO A 581 -4.33 36.25 -4.29
CA PRO A 581 -3.27 36.69 -5.20
C PRO A 581 -1.91 36.04 -4.94
N HIS A 582 -1.60 35.76 -3.67
CA HIS A 582 -0.33 35.13 -3.31
C HIS A 582 -0.24 33.68 -3.84
N ASN A 583 -1.32 32.90 -3.76
CA ASN A 583 -1.37 31.54 -4.28
C ASN A 583 -1.18 31.54 -5.81
N ASN A 584 -1.83 32.49 -6.49
CA ASN A 584 -1.67 32.64 -7.93
C ASN A 584 -0.22 32.99 -8.32
N ALA A 585 0.43 33.88 -7.56
CA ALA A 585 1.83 34.22 -7.79
C ALA A 585 2.73 32.98 -7.64
N VAL A 586 2.51 32.15 -6.62
CA VAL A 586 3.28 30.89 -6.45
C VAL A 586 3.04 29.91 -7.59
N VAL A 587 1.79 29.79 -8.09
CA VAL A 587 1.46 28.96 -9.25
C VAL A 587 2.17 29.48 -10.50
N ASP A 588 2.16 30.78 -10.75
CA ASP A 588 2.82 31.40 -11.90
C ASP A 588 4.35 31.25 -11.81
N GLU A 589 4.93 31.38 -10.61
CA GLU A 589 6.36 31.10 -10.38
C GLU A 589 6.72 29.64 -10.68
N LEU A 590 5.92 28.65 -10.24
CA LEU A 590 6.16 27.25 -10.52
C LEU A 590 6.18 26.96 -12.03
N ILE A 591 5.26 27.56 -12.77
CA ILE A 591 5.23 27.45 -14.25
C ILE A 591 6.46 28.16 -14.88
N ALA A 592 6.86 29.32 -14.36
CA ALA A 592 8.04 30.05 -14.82
C ALA A 592 9.36 29.28 -14.55
N GLU A 593 9.43 28.52 -13.45
CA GLU A 593 10.57 27.62 -13.15
C GLU A 593 10.59 26.35 -14.01
N GLY A 594 9.61 26.18 -14.91
CA GLY A 594 9.60 25.12 -15.91
C GLY A 594 8.76 23.89 -15.54
N VAL A 595 7.90 23.96 -14.53
CA VAL A 595 6.94 22.88 -14.26
C VAL A 595 5.93 22.83 -15.40
N HIS A 596 5.79 21.67 -16.01
CA HIS A 596 4.93 21.48 -17.19
C HIS A 596 4.35 20.06 -17.23
N TRP A 597 3.32 19.88 -18.05
CA TRP A 597 2.73 18.58 -18.39
C TRP A 597 2.32 18.56 -19.86
N LYS A 598 2.31 17.35 -20.42
CA LYS A 598 1.78 17.15 -21.77
C LYS A 598 0.27 17.39 -21.72
N GLN A 599 -0.19 18.34 -22.51
CA GLN A 599 -1.63 18.41 -22.79
C GLN A 599 -1.95 17.18 -23.65
N GLU A 600 -2.80 16.28 -23.14
CA GLU A 600 -3.33 15.21 -23.97
C GLU A 600 -4.13 15.88 -25.10
N GLU A 601 -3.67 15.71 -26.33
CA GLU A 601 -4.44 16.12 -27.51
C GLU A 601 -5.74 15.33 -27.52
N VAL A 602 -6.83 15.99 -27.21
CA VAL A 602 -8.15 15.38 -27.26
C VAL A 602 -8.44 15.11 -28.73
N GLN A 603 -8.53 13.86 -29.11
CA GLN A 603 -9.23 13.50 -30.33
C GLN A 603 -10.70 13.81 -30.13
N VAL A 604 -11.09 15.03 -30.50
CA VAL A 604 -12.50 15.45 -30.40
C VAL A 604 -13.31 14.58 -31.35
N ASN A 605 -14.03 13.62 -30.81
CA ASN A 605 -14.97 12.83 -31.61
C ASN A 605 -16.31 13.60 -31.71
N PRO A 606 -16.73 14.03 -32.89
CA PRO A 606 -17.94 14.84 -33.05
C PRO A 606 -19.24 14.15 -32.58
N GLU A 607 -19.27 12.82 -32.55
CA GLU A 607 -20.43 12.05 -32.07
C GLU A 607 -20.50 11.96 -30.54
N VAL A 608 -19.38 12.19 -29.85
CA VAL A 608 -19.27 12.07 -28.39
C VAL A 608 -19.10 13.43 -27.70
N ALA A 609 -18.38 14.35 -28.35
CA ALA A 609 -18.07 15.66 -27.78
C ALA A 609 -19.32 16.48 -27.41
N GLY A 610 -19.36 16.95 -26.15
CA GLY A 610 -20.46 17.74 -25.62
C GLY A 610 -21.73 16.94 -25.28
N LYS A 611 -21.78 15.62 -25.59
CA LYS A 611 -22.92 14.75 -25.31
C LYS A 611 -22.85 14.20 -23.89
N THR A 612 -24.03 14.08 -23.26
CA THR A 612 -24.16 13.52 -21.91
C THR A 612 -24.56 12.05 -21.97
N PHE A 613 -23.73 11.18 -21.42
CA PHE A 613 -23.93 9.74 -21.33
C PHE A 613 -24.31 9.32 -19.92
N VAL A 614 -25.15 8.29 -19.80
CA VAL A 614 -25.39 7.55 -18.55
C VAL A 614 -25.06 6.08 -18.79
N LEU A 615 -24.24 5.49 -17.91
CA LEU A 615 -23.85 4.08 -17.99
C LEU A 615 -24.71 3.24 -17.04
N THR A 616 -25.20 2.09 -17.52
CA THR A 616 -26.02 1.17 -16.72
C THR A 616 -25.81 -0.28 -17.17
N GLY A 617 -25.90 -1.22 -16.24
CA GLY A 617 -25.64 -2.66 -16.52
C GLY A 617 -24.14 -2.99 -16.64
N THR A 618 -23.86 -4.26 -16.98
CA THR A 618 -22.51 -4.77 -17.20
C THR A 618 -22.21 -4.84 -18.69
N LEU A 619 -21.15 -4.15 -19.12
CA LEU A 619 -20.73 -4.14 -20.52
C LEU A 619 -19.95 -5.42 -20.85
N PRO A 620 -20.11 -5.98 -22.07
CA PRO A 620 -19.48 -7.25 -22.45
C PRO A 620 -17.96 -7.29 -22.42
N THR A 621 -17.28 -6.22 -22.89
CA THR A 621 -15.83 -6.19 -23.03
C THR A 621 -15.15 -5.03 -22.28
N LEU A 622 -15.91 -3.98 -21.95
CA LEU A 622 -15.41 -2.80 -21.24
C LEU A 622 -15.82 -2.82 -19.76
N SER A 623 -14.89 -2.47 -18.87
CA SER A 623 -15.30 -2.08 -17.52
C SER A 623 -16.03 -0.73 -17.58
N ARG A 624 -16.93 -0.50 -16.61
CA ARG A 624 -17.69 0.75 -16.52
C ARG A 624 -16.80 1.99 -16.43
N ASP A 625 -15.69 1.87 -15.68
CA ASP A 625 -14.72 2.95 -15.52
C ASP A 625 -13.97 3.20 -16.83
N LYS A 626 -13.59 2.14 -17.55
CA LYS A 626 -12.94 2.28 -18.86
C LYS A 626 -13.86 2.93 -19.90
N ALA A 627 -15.13 2.56 -19.94
CA ALA A 627 -16.12 3.22 -20.81
C ALA A 627 -16.32 4.70 -20.42
N LYS A 628 -16.36 5.02 -19.10
CA LYS A 628 -16.41 6.39 -18.59
C LYS A 628 -15.20 7.21 -19.05
N ASP A 629 -13.99 6.65 -18.86
CA ASP A 629 -12.74 7.33 -19.25
C ASP A 629 -12.68 7.57 -20.76
N MET A 630 -13.15 6.63 -21.59
CA MET A 630 -13.22 6.78 -23.03
C MET A 630 -14.20 7.90 -23.45
N ILE A 631 -15.37 8.01 -22.82
CA ILE A 631 -16.33 9.09 -23.08
C ILE A 631 -15.71 10.45 -22.72
N LEU A 632 -15.09 10.54 -21.55
CA LEU A 632 -14.46 11.78 -21.06
C LEU A 632 -13.27 12.19 -21.94
N SER A 633 -12.43 11.24 -22.36
CA SER A 633 -11.26 11.51 -23.22
C SER A 633 -11.66 12.01 -24.62
N LEU A 634 -12.87 11.68 -25.10
CA LEU A 634 -13.43 12.12 -26.39
C LEU A 634 -14.29 13.39 -26.30
N GLY A 635 -14.32 14.03 -25.16
CA GLY A 635 -15.05 15.29 -24.94
C GLY A 635 -16.51 15.13 -24.55
N GLY A 636 -16.98 13.91 -24.23
CA GLY A 636 -18.31 13.65 -23.70
C GLY A 636 -18.40 13.95 -22.20
N LYS A 637 -19.62 13.91 -21.68
CA LYS A 637 -19.96 14.06 -20.26
C LYS A 637 -20.60 12.78 -19.75
N VAL A 638 -20.30 12.38 -18.51
CA VAL A 638 -20.93 11.20 -17.89
C VAL A 638 -21.75 11.64 -16.67
N SER A 639 -23.03 11.24 -16.62
CA SER A 639 -23.94 11.54 -15.51
C SER A 639 -24.35 10.26 -14.77
N GLY A 640 -24.53 10.38 -13.45
CA GLY A 640 -24.99 9.28 -12.60
C GLY A 640 -26.48 8.94 -12.74
N SER A 641 -27.31 9.86 -13.28
CA SER A 641 -28.76 9.68 -13.38
C SER A 641 -29.30 10.10 -14.75
N VAL A 642 -30.35 9.41 -15.21
CA VAL A 642 -31.03 9.73 -16.48
C VAL A 642 -31.99 10.90 -16.29
N SER A 643 -31.90 11.90 -17.19
CA SER A 643 -32.75 13.08 -17.24
C SER A 643 -33.05 13.48 -18.69
N LYS A 644 -33.90 14.47 -18.91
CA LYS A 644 -34.18 15.04 -20.25
C LYS A 644 -32.94 15.67 -20.92
N LYS A 645 -31.86 15.91 -20.16
CA LYS A 645 -30.58 16.44 -20.66
C LYS A 645 -29.58 15.32 -21.02
N THR A 646 -29.94 14.04 -20.84
CA THR A 646 -29.14 12.89 -21.21
C THR A 646 -29.30 12.62 -22.71
N ASP A 647 -28.19 12.60 -23.47
CA ASP A 647 -28.21 12.31 -24.90
C ASP A 647 -28.25 10.81 -25.17
N TYR A 648 -27.43 10.03 -24.42
CA TYR A 648 -27.29 8.60 -24.59
C TYR A 648 -27.29 7.84 -23.28
N VAL A 649 -27.90 6.67 -23.28
CA VAL A 649 -27.74 5.67 -22.20
C VAL A 649 -26.99 4.49 -22.77
N LEU A 650 -25.76 4.28 -22.33
CA LEU A 650 -24.94 3.10 -22.64
C LEU A 650 -25.36 1.97 -21.71
N ALA A 651 -26.09 0.99 -22.26
CA ALA A 651 -26.70 -0.09 -21.52
C ALA A 651 -26.00 -1.42 -21.82
N GLY A 652 -25.53 -2.07 -20.77
CA GLY A 652 -25.05 -3.45 -20.81
C GLY A 652 -26.10 -4.44 -20.29
N GLU A 653 -25.68 -5.68 -20.00
CA GLU A 653 -26.55 -6.71 -19.42
C GLU A 653 -27.05 -6.29 -18.03
N ALA A 654 -28.28 -6.68 -17.69
CA ALA A 654 -28.94 -6.35 -16.41
C ALA A 654 -29.04 -4.83 -16.11
N ALA A 655 -29.42 -4.02 -17.09
CA ALA A 655 -29.39 -2.56 -17.05
C ALA A 655 -30.40 -1.87 -16.11
N GLY A 656 -31.24 -2.55 -15.35
CA GLY A 656 -32.07 -2.07 -14.24
C GLY A 656 -32.90 -0.78 -14.49
N SER A 657 -33.29 -0.10 -13.41
CA SER A 657 -34.22 1.06 -13.41
C SER A 657 -33.76 2.28 -14.23
N LYS A 658 -32.47 2.43 -14.52
CA LYS A 658 -31.97 3.52 -15.37
C LYS A 658 -32.36 3.32 -16.84
N LEU A 659 -32.42 2.08 -17.31
CA LEU A 659 -32.89 1.76 -18.68
C LEU A 659 -34.38 2.04 -18.83
N GLU A 660 -35.20 1.64 -17.86
CA GLU A 660 -36.64 1.93 -17.84
C GLU A 660 -36.91 3.46 -17.88
N LYS A 661 -36.15 4.20 -17.09
CA LYS A 661 -36.24 5.65 -17.04
C LYS A 661 -35.80 6.30 -18.35
N ALA A 662 -34.78 5.77 -19.03
CA ALA A 662 -34.37 6.26 -20.34
C ALA A 662 -35.47 6.06 -21.39
N GLN A 663 -36.08 4.89 -21.42
CA GLN A 663 -37.19 4.58 -22.30
C GLN A 663 -38.41 5.49 -22.04
N ALA A 664 -38.73 5.72 -20.76
CA ALA A 664 -39.85 6.63 -20.37
C ALA A 664 -39.61 8.08 -20.77
N LEU A 665 -38.36 8.52 -20.82
CA LEU A 665 -37.98 9.90 -21.18
C LEU A 665 -37.64 10.07 -22.67
N GLY A 666 -37.64 8.96 -23.47
CA GLY A 666 -37.32 8.99 -24.90
C GLY A 666 -35.81 9.22 -25.16
N VAL A 667 -34.93 8.91 -24.19
CA VAL A 667 -33.47 9.03 -24.33
C VAL A 667 -32.94 7.89 -25.19
N THR A 668 -32.03 8.20 -26.09
CA THR A 668 -31.43 7.18 -26.98
C THR A 668 -30.59 6.18 -26.17
N VAL A 669 -30.96 4.89 -26.28
CA VAL A 669 -30.22 3.80 -25.65
C VAL A 669 -29.29 3.16 -26.68
N ILE A 670 -28.02 3.00 -26.31
CA ILE A 670 -26.99 2.35 -27.14
C ILE A 670 -26.35 1.20 -26.36
N ASP A 671 -25.92 0.17 -27.06
CA ASP A 671 -25.11 -0.91 -26.52
C ASP A 671 -23.60 -0.63 -26.66
N GLU A 672 -22.78 -1.51 -26.13
CA GLU A 672 -21.32 -1.39 -26.21
C GLU A 672 -20.82 -1.43 -27.65
N ALA A 673 -21.42 -2.24 -28.52
CA ALA A 673 -21.01 -2.37 -29.92
C ALA A 673 -21.25 -1.06 -30.66
N ARG A 674 -22.41 -0.40 -30.44
CA ARG A 674 -22.72 0.91 -31.02
C ARG A 674 -21.82 2.00 -30.45
N PHE A 675 -21.55 1.96 -29.15
CA PHE A 675 -20.61 2.90 -28.52
C PHE A 675 -19.21 2.77 -29.12
N LEU A 676 -18.66 1.56 -29.29
CA LEU A 676 -17.38 1.33 -29.92
C LEU A 676 -17.33 1.78 -31.39
N GLN A 677 -18.43 1.67 -32.13
CA GLN A 677 -18.56 2.23 -33.48
C GLN A 677 -18.50 3.77 -33.50
N MET A 678 -19.16 4.43 -32.53
CA MET A 678 -19.16 5.89 -32.39
C MET A 678 -17.77 6.43 -32.10
N ILE A 679 -16.97 5.73 -31.29
CA ILE A 679 -15.63 6.21 -30.92
C ILE A 679 -14.56 5.88 -31.97
N GLY A 680 -14.84 5.00 -32.93
CA GLY A 680 -13.96 4.64 -34.04
C GLY A 680 -12.83 3.62 -33.70
N PRO A 681 -12.22 2.96 -34.69
CA PRO A 681 -11.14 2.01 -34.46
C PRO A 681 -9.84 2.75 -34.14
N GLY A 682 -9.43 2.80 -32.87
CA GLY A 682 -8.18 3.43 -32.44
C GLY A 682 -8.16 3.95 -31.01
N VAL A 683 -9.33 4.15 -30.43
CA VAL A 683 -9.44 4.60 -29.02
C VAL A 683 -9.45 3.36 -28.12
N GLY A 684 -8.32 3.07 -27.48
CA GLY A 684 -8.16 1.90 -26.58
C GLY A 684 -7.02 0.94 -26.98
N GLN A 685 -6.31 1.20 -28.07
CA GLN A 685 -5.15 0.38 -28.49
C GLN A 685 -3.79 1.03 -28.24
N SER A 686 -3.73 2.23 -27.64
CA SER A 686 -2.45 2.95 -27.43
C SER A 686 -1.53 2.30 -26.40
N GLU A 687 -2.01 1.38 -25.56
CA GLU A 687 -1.14 0.65 -24.63
C GLU A 687 -0.59 -0.68 -25.17
N GLN A 688 -1.16 -1.22 -26.27
CA GLN A 688 -0.62 -2.45 -26.89
C GLN A 688 0.42 -2.19 -27.99
N VAL A 689 0.52 -0.96 -28.51
CA VAL A 689 1.45 -0.60 -29.59
C VAL A 689 2.81 -0.11 -29.06
N SER A 690 2.89 0.39 -27.82
CA SER A 690 4.18 0.73 -27.20
C SER A 690 4.99 -0.53 -26.85
N ASP A 691 4.35 -1.57 -26.33
CA ASP A 691 5.01 -2.86 -25.99
C ASP A 691 5.41 -3.67 -27.24
N ALA A 692 4.73 -3.49 -28.38
CA ALA A 692 5.09 -4.17 -29.62
C ALA A 692 6.23 -3.45 -30.39
N LYS A 693 6.37 -2.11 -30.24
CA LYS A 693 7.47 -1.36 -30.84
C LYS A 693 8.78 -1.49 -30.06
N GLU A 694 8.74 -1.60 -28.73
CA GLU A 694 9.95 -1.88 -27.95
C GLU A 694 10.47 -3.30 -28.22
N LYS A 695 9.59 -4.31 -28.34
CA LYS A 695 10.02 -5.68 -28.69
C LYS A 695 10.53 -5.84 -30.12
N THR A 696 10.09 -5.00 -31.07
CA THR A 696 10.62 -5.01 -32.44
C THR A 696 11.95 -4.25 -32.56
N SER A 697 12.19 -3.22 -31.75
CA SER A 697 13.47 -2.51 -31.73
C SER A 697 14.58 -3.32 -31.04
N GLU A 698 14.27 -4.06 -29.97
CA GLU A 698 15.24 -4.96 -29.33
C GLU A 698 15.59 -6.17 -30.22
N THR A 699 14.66 -6.65 -31.06
CA THR A 699 14.93 -7.77 -31.99
C THR A 699 15.70 -7.34 -33.24
N GLU A 700 15.56 -6.11 -33.67
CA GLU A 700 16.39 -5.56 -34.78
C GLU A 700 17.79 -5.20 -34.30
N THR A 701 17.97 -4.62 -33.11
CA THR A 701 19.29 -4.33 -32.53
C THR A 701 20.07 -5.62 -32.20
N ALA A 702 19.39 -6.69 -31.81
CA ALA A 702 20.00 -8.00 -31.57
C ALA A 702 20.34 -8.75 -32.86
N ARG A 703 19.68 -8.44 -33.98
CA ARG A 703 20.04 -8.99 -35.32
C ARG A 703 21.18 -8.23 -35.99
N GLU A 704 21.30 -6.93 -35.78
CA GLU A 704 22.45 -6.16 -36.30
C GLU A 704 23.76 -6.44 -35.55
N LEU A 705 23.69 -6.77 -34.23
CA LEU A 705 24.87 -7.18 -33.45
C LEU A 705 25.33 -8.62 -33.76
N ALA A 706 24.48 -9.48 -34.34
CA ALA A 706 24.83 -10.86 -34.69
C ALA A 706 25.44 -11.01 -36.12
N ILE A 707 25.47 -9.95 -36.93
CA ILE A 707 26.05 -9.95 -38.30
C ILE A 707 27.44 -9.28 -38.38
N GLY A 708 27.92 -8.74 -37.22
CA GLY A 708 29.18 -7.97 -37.12
C GLY A 708 30.43 -8.77 -36.74
N GLU A 709 30.34 -10.05 -36.37
CA GLU A 709 31.50 -10.87 -35.94
C GLU A 709 31.71 -12.12 -36.81
N THR A 710 32.04 -11.92 -38.08
CA THR A 710 32.83 -12.87 -38.87
C THR A 710 33.74 -12.11 -39.82
N GLY A 711 34.94 -11.82 -39.36
CA GLY A 711 35.96 -11.28 -40.25
C GLY A 711 37.26 -10.90 -39.56
N SER A 712 38.22 -11.82 -39.64
CA SER A 712 39.68 -11.62 -39.66
C SER A 712 40.46 -11.70 -38.36
N LEU A 713 41.07 -12.83 -38.22
CA LEU A 713 42.44 -13.15 -37.84
C LEU A 713 43.44 -11.95 -37.73
N PHE A 714 43.99 -11.72 -36.56
CA PHE A 714 45.38 -11.91 -36.15
C PHE A 714 45.50 -11.74 -34.66
#